data_2d5b307c6a33972ccc0cfe5293f30f36
#
_entry.id   2d5b307c6a33972ccc0cfe5293f30f36
#
_cell.length_a   1.000
_cell.length_b   1.000
_cell.length_c   1.000
_cell.angle_alpha   90.00
_cell.angle_beta   90.00
_cell.angle_gamma   90.00
#
_symmetry.space_group_name_H-M   'P 1'
#
loop_
_entity.id
_entity.type
_entity.pdbx_description
1 polymer ?
#
loop_
_entity_poly.entity_id
_entity_poly.type
_entity_poly.pdbx_seq_one_letter_code
_entity_poly.pdbx_strand_id
1 'polypeptide(L)'
;MKRRVVSWVLLGAVVANGATLRVTPEPVREIDRFRLLGSNVGVFYKAREAFDADVQFYLRELNPTYLRIPGGSWSDRYVWNGNGVYDGNKIDLSKLVNGHWQVDYSDYQPGFCLEDSHGNPYHWHGDLDVAALHAFVKDKGAEEIVTVNMGTGTPEMAAEWVRWANIKMGFGVKYWEIGNELEGSWEVGHIQRDGTQMSGELYAQKFIAFARAMKAVDPTIKIGGPVTANLRAQFLEATLRDAGEWLDFVSIHTYPVKGHLDTPEEIIQQAFVLEKPMQRYRDLIEMYQPARKDEIEIAITEWNSKVQEDRTTGDLLSGLWNAAFIGEMFTHQVDFATHWDLLTVTEEGGHGLFQFVGRCLPKAQYWGLYLWSKHMGNQLLETELKGVEQVYAYATRDAERLYVMLINVDRENAAVVDFAEPTLGLSGGGRMVTLSHREYFWDPYAHQPKWSRKPFEQDFRMDGTLEVPPYSVRVFELPLKGARFRSESAEELADEPFEIMLPERAPVDERIEGWVLLRNDPADPKVERQVDRAGLSVCGAAKLDVDSVSLQEAAGRFFLTPTGAGTVTVEAKAGDVVVKQAVEIEELQERTEIIWQFEERASDWGVRSDYAVMADDTVKPNQRVAAVEIDGLKKEMAVFSIPESVEKKRIHGVVVELGASADFQASGQDVAVRVVLQSTSNHWVELGSVRVDEMVGGWKSVAFKLPNTKLQKAMGSAYAVYFQLYQNGNESAPVSGRLFVDNLGFMFK
;
A
#
# COMPACT_ATOMS: atom_id res chain seq x y z
N MET A 1 -43.74 22.57 43.96
CA MET A 1 -43.54 22.53 42.50
C MET A 1 -42.48 23.53 42.12
N LYS A 2 -41.23 23.06 41.95
CA LYS A 2 -40.12 23.86 41.40
C LYS A 2 -39.67 23.12 40.16
N ARG A 3 -39.93 23.66 38.98
CA ARG A 3 -39.40 23.16 37.69
C ARG A 3 -37.90 23.44 37.65
N ARG A 4 -37.11 22.39 37.61
CA ARG A 4 -35.70 22.49 37.23
C ARG A 4 -35.62 22.62 35.70
N VAL A 5 -35.12 23.77 35.25
CA VAL A 5 -34.70 23.98 33.90
C VAL A 5 -33.36 23.28 33.74
N VAL A 6 -33.33 22.20 32.95
CA VAL A 6 -32.08 21.54 32.54
C VAL A 6 -31.57 22.39 31.36
N SER A 7 -30.51 23.16 31.60
CA SER A 7 -29.77 23.83 30.54
C SER A 7 -28.95 22.76 29.79
N TRP A 8 -29.32 22.51 28.55
CA TRP A 8 -28.48 21.81 27.61
C TRP A 8 -27.28 22.71 27.30
N VAL A 9 -26.10 22.31 27.78
CA VAL A 9 -24.84 22.87 27.29
C VAL A 9 -24.54 22.17 25.97
N LEU A 10 -24.84 22.85 24.88
CA LEU A 10 -24.29 22.51 23.57
C LEU A 10 -22.76 22.65 23.67
N LEU A 11 -22.04 21.53 23.76
CA LEU A 11 -20.61 21.51 23.50
C LEU A 11 -20.41 21.68 21.99
N GLY A 12 -19.55 22.62 21.65
CA GLY A 12 -19.41 23.19 20.34
C GLY A 12 -18.99 22.20 19.26
N ALA A 13 -19.95 21.82 18.42
CA ALA A 13 -19.65 21.66 17.03
C ALA A 13 -19.14 23.03 16.54
N VAL A 14 -17.95 23.10 16.00
CA VAL A 14 -17.55 24.24 15.18
C VAL A 14 -18.43 24.16 13.94
N VAL A 15 -19.60 24.79 14.03
CA VAL A 15 -20.45 25.01 12.85
C VAL A 15 -19.59 25.87 11.93
N ALA A 16 -19.07 25.29 10.88
CA ALA A 16 -18.51 26.02 9.76
C ALA A 16 -19.68 26.85 9.19
N ASN A 17 -19.84 28.11 9.67
CA ASN A 17 -20.89 28.98 9.25
C ASN A 17 -20.80 29.15 7.73
N GLY A 18 -21.72 28.53 6.98
CA GLY A 18 -21.84 28.64 5.55
C GLY A 18 -21.34 27.47 4.71
N ALA A 19 -21.07 26.30 5.29
CA ALA A 19 -20.79 25.09 4.49
C ALA A 19 -22.07 24.70 3.72
N THR A 20 -21.98 24.55 2.40
CA THR A 20 -23.11 24.19 1.55
C THR A 20 -22.75 23.08 0.58
N LEU A 21 -23.62 22.10 0.45
CA LEU A 21 -23.56 21.05 -0.58
C LEU A 21 -24.71 21.25 -1.58
N ARG A 22 -24.35 21.33 -2.85
CA ARG A 22 -25.28 21.25 -3.98
C ARG A 22 -25.07 19.96 -4.73
N VAL A 23 -26.16 19.32 -5.11
CA VAL A 23 -26.17 18.15 -5.97
C VAL A 23 -27.04 18.46 -7.18
N THR A 24 -26.52 18.28 -8.40
CA THR A 24 -27.32 18.45 -9.61
C THR A 24 -28.27 17.27 -9.79
N PRO A 25 -29.54 17.48 -10.17
CA PRO A 25 -30.49 16.37 -10.32
C PRO A 25 -30.22 15.52 -11.57
N GLU A 26 -29.57 16.09 -12.57
CA GLU A 26 -29.28 15.40 -13.83
C GLU A 26 -28.00 14.58 -13.72
N PRO A 27 -28.03 13.29 -14.09
CA PRO A 27 -26.84 12.46 -14.07
C PRO A 27 -25.76 12.95 -15.03
N VAL A 28 -24.54 13.00 -14.56
CA VAL A 28 -23.36 13.21 -15.42
C VAL A 28 -23.18 11.99 -16.33
N ARG A 29 -23.40 10.79 -15.77
CA ARG A 29 -23.29 9.52 -16.50
C ARG A 29 -23.89 8.34 -15.71
N GLU A 30 -24.17 7.27 -16.42
CA GLU A 30 -24.36 5.96 -15.83
C GLU A 30 -23.03 5.38 -15.40
N ILE A 31 -23.00 4.69 -14.26
CA ILE A 31 -21.84 3.98 -13.74
C ILE A 31 -22.21 2.54 -13.37
N ASP A 32 -21.30 1.62 -13.66
CA ASP A 32 -21.34 0.29 -13.06
C ASP A 32 -20.30 0.26 -11.92
N ARG A 33 -20.79 0.51 -10.69
CA ARG A 33 -19.92 0.62 -9.52
C ARG A 33 -19.10 -0.63 -9.25
N PHE A 34 -19.57 -1.80 -9.62
CA PHE A 34 -18.89 -3.07 -9.35
C PHE A 34 -17.63 -3.25 -10.20
N ARG A 35 -17.51 -2.54 -11.33
CA ARG A 35 -16.32 -2.58 -12.19
C ARG A 35 -15.08 -1.95 -11.55
N LEU A 36 -15.25 -1.08 -10.54
CA LEU A 36 -14.12 -0.44 -9.81
C LEU A 36 -13.80 -1.13 -8.48
N LEU A 37 -14.57 -2.17 -8.08
CA LEU A 37 -14.43 -2.84 -6.79
C LEU A 37 -13.65 -4.15 -6.86
N GLY A 38 -12.90 -4.36 -7.93
CA GLY A 38 -12.05 -5.52 -8.14
C GLY A 38 -10.87 -5.60 -7.17
N SER A 39 -10.23 -6.77 -7.14
CA SER A 39 -9.01 -6.98 -6.38
C SER A 39 -8.03 -7.89 -7.10
N ASN A 40 -6.75 -7.77 -6.76
CA ASN A 40 -5.70 -8.67 -7.20
C ASN A 40 -5.69 -9.92 -6.32
N VAL A 41 -5.54 -11.10 -6.95
CA VAL A 41 -5.43 -12.40 -6.28
C VAL A 41 -4.07 -12.98 -6.61
N GLY A 42 -3.18 -13.00 -5.61
CA GLY A 42 -1.80 -13.43 -5.81
C GLY A 42 -1.61 -14.93 -5.68
N VAL A 43 -0.74 -15.50 -6.51
CA VAL A 43 -0.30 -16.90 -6.39
C VAL A 43 0.45 -17.19 -5.09
N PHE A 44 0.92 -16.14 -4.43
CA PHE A 44 1.67 -16.20 -3.18
C PHE A 44 0.79 -16.38 -1.94
N TYR A 45 -0.54 -16.37 -2.07
CA TYR A 45 -1.44 -16.62 -0.95
C TYR A 45 -1.46 -18.10 -0.57
N LYS A 46 -1.64 -18.36 0.73
CA LYS A 46 -1.92 -19.72 1.21
C LYS A 46 -3.35 -20.09 0.86
N ALA A 47 -3.56 -21.25 0.28
CA ALA A 47 -4.88 -21.71 -0.14
C ALA A 47 -5.89 -21.70 1.01
N ARG A 48 -5.48 -22.10 2.22
CA ARG A 48 -6.33 -22.07 3.41
C ARG A 48 -6.83 -20.66 3.79
N GLU A 49 -6.09 -19.61 3.45
CA GLU A 49 -6.45 -18.22 3.73
C GLU A 49 -7.30 -17.65 2.61
N ALA A 50 -6.92 -17.87 1.35
CA ALA A 50 -7.70 -17.44 0.19
C ALA A 50 -9.09 -18.09 0.13
N PHE A 51 -9.18 -19.38 0.46
CA PHE A 51 -10.46 -20.12 0.49
C PHE A 51 -11.16 -20.11 1.86
N ASP A 52 -10.72 -19.28 2.81
CA ASP A 52 -11.40 -19.10 4.08
C ASP A 52 -12.85 -18.65 3.91
N ALA A 53 -13.76 -19.17 4.72
CA ALA A 53 -15.20 -18.94 4.58
C ALA A 53 -15.58 -17.45 4.71
N ASP A 54 -14.87 -16.70 5.58
CA ASP A 54 -15.10 -15.26 5.77
C ASP A 54 -14.63 -14.47 4.55
N VAL A 55 -13.45 -14.78 3.97
CA VAL A 55 -12.99 -14.18 2.71
C VAL A 55 -14.01 -14.41 1.61
N GLN A 56 -14.49 -15.66 1.48
CA GLN A 56 -15.50 -16.02 0.50
C GLN A 56 -16.81 -15.24 0.71
N PHE A 57 -17.26 -15.14 1.96
CA PHE A 57 -18.48 -14.40 2.31
C PHE A 57 -18.35 -12.91 1.98
N TYR A 58 -17.33 -12.23 2.49
CA TYR A 58 -17.15 -10.80 2.30
C TYR A 58 -16.87 -10.42 0.83
N LEU A 59 -16.15 -11.26 0.09
CA LEU A 59 -15.93 -11.01 -1.33
C LEU A 59 -17.22 -11.13 -2.16
N ARG A 60 -18.12 -12.09 -1.83
CA ARG A 60 -19.45 -12.15 -2.43
C ARG A 60 -20.32 -10.95 -2.04
N GLU A 61 -20.22 -10.48 -0.80
CA GLU A 61 -20.92 -9.26 -0.37
C GLU A 61 -20.44 -8.03 -1.14
N LEU A 62 -19.15 -7.94 -1.42
CA LEU A 62 -18.61 -6.85 -2.25
C LEU A 62 -19.08 -6.93 -3.70
N ASN A 63 -19.24 -8.13 -4.22
CA ASN A 63 -19.69 -8.43 -5.59
C ASN A 63 -18.85 -7.74 -6.68
N PRO A 64 -17.52 -7.91 -6.70
CA PRO A 64 -16.67 -7.26 -7.69
C PRO A 64 -16.90 -7.84 -9.08
N THR A 65 -16.88 -7.00 -10.11
CA THR A 65 -16.95 -7.49 -11.51
C THR A 65 -15.66 -8.17 -11.92
N TYR A 66 -14.50 -7.69 -11.45
CA TYR A 66 -13.19 -8.19 -11.88
C TYR A 66 -12.33 -8.69 -10.72
N LEU A 67 -11.60 -9.77 -10.98
CA LEU A 67 -10.45 -10.20 -10.16
C LEU A 67 -9.25 -10.42 -11.07
N ARG A 68 -8.10 -9.86 -10.70
CA ARG A 68 -6.86 -9.93 -11.48
C ARG A 68 -5.93 -10.99 -10.92
N ILE A 69 -5.42 -11.87 -11.78
CA ILE A 69 -4.51 -12.98 -11.47
C ILE A 69 -3.31 -12.97 -12.43
N PRO A 70 -2.17 -13.58 -12.09
CA PRO A 70 -1.74 -14.22 -10.84
C PRO A 70 -1.14 -13.26 -9.81
N GLY A 71 -1.10 -11.96 -10.10
CA GLY A 71 -0.73 -10.89 -9.19
C GLY A 71 0.68 -10.31 -9.41
N GLY A 72 0.74 -8.99 -9.67
CA GLY A 72 1.91 -8.10 -9.65
C GLY A 72 3.16 -8.61 -10.35
N SER A 73 4.31 -8.31 -9.76
CA SER A 73 5.65 -8.71 -10.23
C SER A 73 5.83 -10.22 -10.43
N TRP A 74 5.02 -11.04 -9.74
CA TRP A 74 5.03 -12.49 -9.94
C TRP A 74 4.56 -12.90 -11.33
N SER A 75 3.71 -12.11 -11.99
CA SER A 75 3.19 -12.40 -13.34
C SER A 75 4.30 -12.60 -14.36
N ASP A 76 5.37 -11.78 -14.32
CA ASP A 76 6.48 -11.85 -15.27
C ASP A 76 7.47 -13.00 -15.02
N ARG A 77 7.16 -13.84 -14.01
CA ARG A 77 7.91 -15.05 -13.66
C ARG A 77 7.03 -16.30 -13.63
N TYR A 78 5.72 -16.12 -13.74
CA TYR A 78 4.74 -17.19 -13.56
C TYR A 78 4.69 -18.13 -14.75
N VAL A 79 4.87 -19.40 -14.48
CA VAL A 79 4.65 -20.49 -15.44
C VAL A 79 3.31 -21.12 -15.14
N TRP A 80 2.30 -20.69 -15.88
CA TRP A 80 0.90 -20.91 -15.60
C TRP A 80 0.49 -22.40 -15.49
N ASN A 81 1.18 -23.30 -16.19
CA ASN A 81 0.87 -24.74 -16.20
C ASN A 81 1.80 -25.57 -15.30
N GLY A 82 2.56 -24.93 -14.43
CA GLY A 82 3.54 -25.58 -13.56
C GLY A 82 3.39 -25.32 -12.08
N ASN A 83 2.37 -24.59 -11.66
CA ASN A 83 2.19 -24.20 -10.26
C ASN A 83 3.45 -23.57 -9.64
N GLY A 84 4.15 -22.74 -10.40
CA GLY A 84 5.38 -22.15 -9.94
C GLY A 84 5.82 -20.93 -10.74
N VAL A 85 6.97 -20.43 -10.35
CA VAL A 85 7.66 -19.31 -10.98
C VAL A 85 8.77 -19.85 -11.86
N TYR A 86 8.85 -19.40 -13.11
CA TYR A 86 9.88 -19.80 -14.04
C TYR A 86 10.85 -18.66 -14.30
N ASP A 87 12.12 -19.00 -14.15
CA ASP A 87 13.24 -18.13 -14.45
C ASP A 87 14.17 -18.80 -15.45
N GLY A 88 13.78 -18.93 -16.62
CA GLY A 88 14.61 -19.53 -17.64
C GLY A 88 13.99 -19.35 -19.01
N ASN A 89 14.79 -19.62 -20.03
CA ASN A 89 14.39 -19.40 -21.40
C ASN A 89 13.77 -20.59 -22.08
N LYS A 90 13.66 -21.71 -21.39
CA LYS A 90 13.26 -22.97 -22.00
C LYS A 90 11.99 -23.44 -21.34
N ILE A 91 10.88 -22.95 -21.87
CA ILE A 91 9.58 -23.51 -21.57
C ILE A 91 9.33 -24.61 -22.60
N ASP A 92 9.53 -25.83 -22.19
CA ASP A 92 9.12 -26.98 -22.97
C ASP A 92 7.77 -27.47 -22.41
N LEU A 93 6.68 -27.04 -23.04
CA LEU A 93 5.31 -27.38 -22.68
C LEU A 93 5.05 -28.89 -22.66
N SER A 94 5.94 -29.71 -23.23
CA SER A 94 5.83 -31.17 -23.22
C SER A 94 6.33 -31.81 -21.92
N LYS A 95 7.00 -31.05 -21.04
CA LYS A 95 7.63 -31.56 -19.82
C LYS A 95 6.83 -31.37 -18.56
N LEU A 96 5.51 -31.51 -18.62
CA LEU A 96 4.69 -31.61 -17.43
C LEU A 96 4.88 -32.99 -16.77
N VAL A 97 5.39 -33.02 -15.55
CA VAL A 97 5.43 -34.22 -14.71
C VAL A 97 4.39 -34.08 -13.61
N ASN A 98 3.42 -34.93 -13.58
CA ASN A 98 2.30 -34.91 -12.61
C ASN A 98 1.52 -33.58 -12.57
N GLY A 99 1.38 -32.90 -13.70
CA GLY A 99 0.70 -31.60 -13.78
C GLY A 99 1.57 -30.40 -13.37
N HIS A 100 2.82 -30.62 -13.02
CA HIS A 100 3.77 -29.57 -12.64
C HIS A 100 4.94 -29.47 -13.63
N TRP A 101 5.43 -28.25 -13.83
CA TRP A 101 6.63 -28.03 -14.62
C TRP A 101 7.87 -28.56 -13.92
N GLN A 102 8.71 -29.22 -14.70
CA GLN A 102 10.12 -29.41 -14.33
C GLN A 102 10.92 -28.25 -14.94
N VAL A 103 11.28 -27.29 -14.14
CA VAL A 103 12.07 -26.14 -14.58
C VAL A 103 13.55 -26.51 -14.47
N ASP A 104 14.28 -26.32 -15.57
CA ASP A 104 15.73 -26.45 -15.58
C ASP A 104 16.36 -25.08 -15.29
N TYR A 105 16.87 -24.90 -14.10
CA TYR A 105 17.52 -23.68 -13.63
C TYR A 105 19.00 -23.60 -14.01
N SER A 106 19.56 -24.57 -14.72
CA SER A 106 20.98 -24.60 -15.12
C SER A 106 21.36 -23.50 -16.09
N ASP A 107 20.39 -22.94 -16.83
CA ASP A 107 20.59 -21.84 -17.76
C ASP A 107 20.33 -20.45 -17.15
N TYR A 108 20.24 -20.35 -15.82
CA TYR A 108 20.04 -19.11 -15.13
C TYR A 108 21.15 -18.09 -15.42
N GLN A 109 20.79 -16.85 -15.81
CA GLN A 109 21.71 -15.78 -16.07
C GLN A 109 21.61 -14.73 -14.95
N PRO A 110 22.71 -14.32 -14.31
CA PRO A 110 22.70 -13.19 -13.38
C PRO A 110 22.13 -11.93 -14.04
N GLY A 111 21.16 -11.27 -13.38
CA GLY A 111 20.43 -10.12 -13.92
C GLY A 111 18.95 -10.40 -14.19
N PHE A 112 18.52 -11.64 -14.17
CA PHE A 112 17.10 -12.04 -14.21
C PHE A 112 16.68 -12.63 -12.87
N CYS A 113 17.15 -12.05 -11.79
CA CYS A 113 17.17 -12.65 -10.48
C CYS A 113 15.82 -13.10 -9.95
N LEU A 114 15.70 -14.41 -9.78
CA LEU A 114 15.02 -15.04 -8.69
C LEU A 114 16.09 -15.66 -7.77
N GLU A 115 16.81 -14.81 -7.07
CA GLU A 115 17.63 -15.22 -5.96
C GLU A 115 16.91 -14.81 -4.68
N ASP A 116 16.89 -15.68 -3.68
CA ASP A 116 16.55 -15.27 -2.32
C ASP A 116 17.63 -14.30 -1.81
N SER A 117 17.45 -13.75 -0.62
CA SER A 117 18.42 -12.86 0.02
C SER A 117 19.82 -13.49 0.22
N HIS A 118 19.99 -14.78 -0.10
CA HIS A 118 21.22 -15.56 0.05
C HIS A 118 21.85 -15.96 -1.30
N GLY A 119 21.30 -15.45 -2.43
CA GLY A 119 21.81 -15.78 -3.77
C GLY A 119 21.48 -17.21 -4.23
N ASN A 120 20.53 -17.87 -3.58
CA ASN A 120 20.12 -19.20 -4.03
C ASN A 120 19.03 -19.08 -5.09
N PRO A 121 19.03 -19.93 -6.12
CA PRO A 121 17.93 -20.01 -7.07
C PRO A 121 16.61 -20.23 -6.32
N TYR A 122 15.66 -19.33 -6.55
CA TYR A 122 14.40 -19.33 -5.82
C TYR A 122 13.38 -20.23 -6.49
N HIS A 123 13.09 -21.37 -5.84
CA HIS A 123 12.01 -22.28 -6.22
C HIS A 123 10.78 -21.97 -5.39
N TRP A 124 9.91 -21.13 -5.89
CA TRP A 124 8.69 -20.83 -5.17
C TRP A 124 7.52 -21.61 -5.81
N HIS A 125 6.84 -22.40 -4.99
CA HIS A 125 5.57 -23.03 -5.32
C HIS A 125 4.50 -22.39 -4.46
N GLY A 126 3.60 -21.61 -5.08
CA GLY A 126 2.41 -21.13 -4.40
C GLY A 126 1.45 -22.28 -4.12
N ASP A 127 0.68 -22.16 -3.04
CA ASP A 127 -0.41 -23.08 -2.73
C ASP A 127 -1.58 -22.98 -3.73
N LEU A 128 -1.66 -21.85 -4.47
CA LEU A 128 -2.67 -21.62 -5.50
C LEU A 128 -2.08 -21.89 -6.88
N ASP A 129 -2.44 -23.01 -7.48
CA ASP A 129 -2.14 -23.27 -8.88
C ASP A 129 -3.11 -22.54 -9.83
N VAL A 130 -2.82 -22.60 -11.12
CA VAL A 130 -3.64 -21.94 -12.15
C VAL A 130 -5.10 -22.38 -12.11
N ALA A 131 -5.37 -23.67 -11.89
CA ALA A 131 -6.73 -24.17 -11.84
C ALA A 131 -7.47 -23.67 -10.60
N ALA A 132 -6.78 -23.60 -9.45
CA ALA A 132 -7.32 -23.03 -8.21
C ALA A 132 -7.61 -21.55 -8.35
N LEU A 133 -6.73 -20.77 -9.00
CA LEU A 133 -6.95 -19.32 -9.26
C LEU A 133 -8.21 -19.11 -10.13
N HIS A 134 -8.30 -19.78 -11.26
CA HIS A 134 -9.49 -19.68 -12.13
C HIS A 134 -10.76 -20.11 -11.41
N ALA A 135 -10.71 -21.24 -10.67
CA ALA A 135 -11.86 -21.71 -9.89
C ALA A 135 -12.29 -20.70 -8.83
N PHE A 136 -11.32 -20.06 -8.14
CA PHE A 136 -11.57 -19.02 -7.16
C PHE A 136 -12.36 -17.84 -7.77
N VAL A 137 -11.91 -17.32 -8.92
CA VAL A 137 -12.59 -16.21 -9.58
C VAL A 137 -13.99 -16.60 -10.05
N LYS A 138 -14.13 -17.77 -10.69
CA LYS A 138 -15.45 -18.26 -11.18
C LYS A 138 -16.46 -18.49 -10.07
N ASP A 139 -16.04 -18.99 -8.92
CA ASP A 139 -16.93 -19.17 -7.75
C ASP A 139 -17.50 -17.83 -7.24
N LYS A 140 -16.85 -16.71 -7.51
CA LYS A 140 -17.35 -15.37 -7.16
C LYS A 140 -18.30 -14.78 -8.22
N GLY A 141 -18.43 -15.40 -9.37
CA GLY A 141 -19.16 -14.82 -10.50
C GLY A 141 -18.45 -13.64 -11.13
N ALA A 142 -17.17 -13.46 -10.82
CA ALA A 142 -16.35 -12.38 -11.36
C ALA A 142 -15.77 -12.74 -12.73
N GLU A 143 -15.44 -11.72 -13.53
CA GLU A 143 -14.61 -11.85 -14.72
C GLU A 143 -13.12 -11.80 -14.33
N GLU A 144 -12.31 -12.53 -15.07
CA GLU A 144 -10.87 -12.59 -14.84
C GLU A 144 -10.13 -11.57 -15.67
N ILE A 145 -9.15 -10.92 -15.05
CA ILE A 145 -8.07 -10.21 -15.75
C ILE A 145 -6.81 -11.04 -15.54
N VAL A 146 -6.31 -11.65 -16.61
CA VAL A 146 -5.13 -12.53 -16.54
C VAL A 146 -3.91 -11.81 -17.07
N THR A 147 -2.88 -11.65 -16.23
CA THR A 147 -1.60 -11.05 -16.62
C THR A 147 -0.64 -12.13 -17.08
N VAL A 148 -0.26 -12.11 -18.37
CA VAL A 148 0.66 -13.09 -18.93
C VAL A 148 2.11 -12.66 -18.78
N ASN A 149 2.99 -13.65 -18.63
CA ASN A 149 4.42 -13.48 -18.43
C ASN A 149 5.12 -12.97 -19.71
N MET A 150 5.43 -11.67 -19.77
CA MET A 150 6.30 -11.09 -20.81
C MET A 150 7.77 -11.00 -20.35
N GLY A 151 8.03 -11.00 -19.04
CA GLY A 151 9.37 -10.86 -18.49
C GLY A 151 10.28 -12.02 -18.87
N THR A 152 9.87 -13.24 -18.55
CA THR A 152 10.62 -14.47 -18.81
C THR A 152 9.91 -15.44 -19.78
N GLY A 153 8.65 -15.21 -20.09
CA GLY A 153 7.83 -16.05 -20.95
C GLY A 153 7.91 -15.72 -22.45
N THR A 154 7.08 -16.42 -23.23
CA THR A 154 7.01 -16.26 -24.68
C THR A 154 5.57 -16.06 -25.18
N PRO A 155 5.37 -15.53 -26.40
CA PRO A 155 4.06 -15.43 -27.01
C PRO A 155 3.30 -16.77 -27.10
N GLU A 156 4.02 -17.86 -27.36
CA GLU A 156 3.48 -19.20 -27.46
C GLU A 156 2.97 -19.69 -26.08
N MET A 157 3.69 -19.41 -25.01
CA MET A 157 3.28 -19.73 -23.66
C MET A 157 1.98 -19.01 -23.28
N ALA A 158 1.86 -17.74 -23.60
CA ALA A 158 0.65 -16.97 -23.38
C ALA A 158 -0.53 -17.50 -24.23
N ALA A 159 -0.30 -17.81 -25.50
CA ALA A 159 -1.28 -18.40 -26.40
C ALA A 159 -1.78 -19.77 -25.91
N GLU A 160 -0.90 -20.60 -25.36
CA GLU A 160 -1.29 -21.89 -24.78
C GLU A 160 -2.10 -21.72 -23.49
N TRP A 161 -1.88 -20.66 -22.69
CA TRP A 161 -2.76 -20.35 -21.56
C TRP A 161 -4.16 -19.97 -22.03
N VAL A 162 -4.28 -19.12 -23.03
CA VAL A 162 -5.58 -18.82 -23.67
C VAL A 162 -6.26 -20.09 -24.17
N ARG A 163 -5.52 -20.98 -24.88
CA ARG A 163 -6.04 -22.26 -25.36
C ARG A 163 -6.54 -23.15 -24.24
N TRP A 164 -5.74 -23.30 -23.19
CA TRP A 164 -6.11 -24.10 -22.04
C TRP A 164 -7.33 -23.53 -21.33
N ALA A 165 -7.33 -22.23 -21.02
CA ALA A 165 -8.40 -21.60 -20.26
C ALA A 165 -9.71 -21.53 -21.05
N ASN A 166 -9.68 -21.02 -22.29
CA ASN A 166 -10.90 -20.72 -23.04
C ASN A 166 -11.40 -21.89 -23.87
N ILE A 167 -10.48 -22.62 -24.55
CA ILE A 167 -10.88 -23.70 -25.47
C ILE A 167 -10.99 -25.05 -24.74
N LYS A 168 -10.02 -25.38 -23.88
CA LYS A 168 -10.00 -26.70 -23.21
C LYS A 168 -10.89 -26.72 -21.97
N MET A 169 -10.81 -25.71 -21.10
CA MET A 169 -11.53 -25.65 -19.84
C MET A 169 -12.87 -24.89 -19.96
N GLY A 170 -13.04 -24.06 -20.98
CA GLY A 170 -14.26 -23.29 -21.20
C GLY A 170 -14.50 -22.19 -20.17
N PHE A 171 -13.44 -21.64 -19.56
CA PHE A 171 -13.56 -20.57 -18.58
C PHE A 171 -14.05 -19.25 -19.19
N GLY A 172 -13.78 -19.01 -20.48
CA GLY A 172 -14.24 -17.82 -21.20
C GLY A 172 -13.60 -16.54 -20.69
N VAL A 173 -12.30 -16.61 -20.34
CA VAL A 173 -11.51 -15.45 -19.89
C VAL A 173 -11.44 -14.44 -21.01
N LYS A 174 -11.94 -13.23 -20.75
CA LYS A 174 -12.06 -12.19 -21.76
C LYS A 174 -10.90 -11.19 -21.71
N TYR A 175 -10.42 -10.81 -20.53
CA TYR A 175 -9.41 -9.76 -20.34
C TYR A 175 -8.03 -10.36 -20.05
N TRP A 176 -7.05 -9.96 -20.86
CA TRP A 176 -5.66 -10.43 -20.75
C TRP A 176 -4.71 -9.26 -20.79
N GLU A 177 -3.81 -9.16 -19.83
CA GLU A 177 -2.73 -8.17 -19.79
C GLU A 177 -1.41 -8.79 -20.19
N ILE A 178 -0.55 -8.00 -20.82
CA ILE A 178 0.77 -8.46 -21.28
C ILE A 178 1.88 -7.79 -20.47
N GLY A 179 2.52 -8.57 -19.59
CA GLY A 179 3.58 -8.11 -18.68
C GLY A 179 3.07 -7.31 -17.49
N ASN A 180 3.97 -6.96 -16.56
CA ASN A 180 3.73 -6.18 -15.37
C ASN A 180 4.87 -5.20 -15.11
N GLU A 181 4.60 -3.88 -15.14
CA GLU A 181 5.54 -2.81 -14.74
C GLU A 181 6.94 -2.87 -15.38
N LEU A 182 7.06 -3.39 -16.60
CA LEU A 182 8.35 -3.64 -17.27
C LEU A 182 9.18 -2.37 -17.54
N GLU A 183 8.63 -1.17 -17.32
CA GLU A 183 9.39 0.09 -17.31
C GLU A 183 10.21 0.25 -16.03
N GLY A 184 9.91 -0.51 -14.98
CA GLY A 184 10.55 -0.46 -13.68
C GLY A 184 11.77 -1.38 -13.57
N SER A 185 12.87 -0.85 -13.05
CA SER A 185 14.12 -1.64 -12.87
C SER A 185 14.02 -2.75 -11.83
N TRP A 186 12.93 -2.80 -11.07
CA TRP A 186 12.61 -3.86 -10.10
C TRP A 186 11.97 -5.09 -10.74
N GLU A 187 11.53 -4.98 -12.02
CA GLU A 187 10.84 -6.08 -12.68
C GLU A 187 11.79 -6.96 -13.50
N VAL A 188 11.54 -8.25 -13.42
CA VAL A 188 12.15 -9.23 -14.31
C VAL A 188 11.68 -8.94 -15.73
N GLY A 189 12.65 -8.86 -16.66
CA GLY A 189 12.38 -8.49 -18.05
C GLY A 189 12.53 -6.99 -18.34
N HIS A 190 12.80 -6.15 -17.32
CA HIS A 190 13.26 -4.78 -17.55
C HIS A 190 14.60 -4.76 -18.31
N ILE A 191 15.53 -5.59 -17.89
CA ILE A 191 16.75 -5.85 -18.64
C ILE A 191 16.58 -7.17 -19.40
N GLN A 192 16.69 -7.10 -20.71
CA GLN A 192 16.64 -8.27 -21.58
C GLN A 192 17.93 -9.11 -21.44
N ARG A 193 17.92 -10.35 -21.92
CA ARG A 193 19.07 -11.26 -21.87
C ARG A 193 20.32 -10.76 -22.56
N ASP A 194 20.16 -9.97 -23.62
CA ASP A 194 21.26 -9.34 -24.35
C ASP A 194 21.77 -8.05 -23.71
N GLY A 195 21.23 -7.71 -22.50
CA GLY A 195 21.55 -6.49 -21.79
C GLY A 195 20.75 -5.26 -22.23
N THR A 196 19.85 -5.39 -23.21
CA THR A 196 19.02 -4.27 -23.66
C THR A 196 18.00 -3.91 -22.61
N GLN A 197 17.85 -2.63 -22.28
CA GLN A 197 16.82 -2.14 -21.39
C GLN A 197 15.46 -2.08 -22.10
N MET A 198 14.39 -2.45 -21.42
CA MET A 198 13.02 -2.32 -21.91
C MET A 198 12.70 -0.84 -22.18
N SER A 199 12.32 -0.54 -23.40
CA SER A 199 11.79 0.77 -23.81
C SER A 199 10.33 0.62 -24.25
N GLY A 200 9.63 1.76 -24.42
CA GLY A 200 8.26 1.74 -24.94
C GLY A 200 8.13 1.09 -26.30
N GLU A 201 9.11 1.33 -27.20
CA GLU A 201 9.15 0.74 -28.56
C GLU A 201 9.41 -0.77 -28.52
N LEU A 202 10.34 -1.22 -27.66
CA LEU A 202 10.60 -2.65 -27.48
C LEU A 202 9.40 -3.35 -26.86
N TYR A 203 8.76 -2.72 -25.86
CA TYR A 203 7.53 -3.22 -25.28
C TYR A 203 6.44 -3.37 -26.36
N ALA A 204 6.18 -2.33 -27.15
CA ALA A 204 5.18 -2.35 -28.22
C ALA A 204 5.46 -3.47 -29.24
N GLN A 205 6.72 -3.65 -29.63
CA GLN A 205 7.12 -4.74 -30.53
C GLN A 205 6.80 -6.13 -29.93
N LYS A 206 7.16 -6.36 -28.68
CA LYS A 206 6.87 -7.62 -27.98
C LYS A 206 5.36 -7.80 -27.79
N PHE A 207 4.65 -6.74 -27.39
CA PHE A 207 3.20 -6.72 -27.22
C PHE A 207 2.47 -7.22 -28.48
N ILE A 208 2.84 -6.75 -29.67
CA ILE A 208 2.29 -7.22 -30.95
C ILE A 208 2.47 -8.73 -31.12
N ALA A 209 3.65 -9.26 -30.79
CA ALA A 209 3.93 -10.68 -30.92
C ALA A 209 3.04 -11.53 -30.01
N PHE A 210 2.89 -11.12 -28.73
CA PHE A 210 2.00 -11.76 -27.76
C PHE A 210 0.53 -11.66 -28.20
N ALA A 211 0.06 -10.46 -28.53
CA ALA A 211 -1.32 -10.22 -28.94
C ALA A 211 -1.71 -11.05 -30.16
N ARG A 212 -0.87 -11.13 -31.19
CA ARG A 212 -1.08 -11.95 -32.37
C ARG A 212 -1.18 -13.43 -32.03
N ALA A 213 -0.27 -13.96 -31.21
CA ALA A 213 -0.28 -15.36 -30.83
C ALA A 213 -1.53 -15.73 -30.02
N MET A 214 -1.92 -14.87 -29.06
CA MET A 214 -3.09 -15.08 -28.20
C MET A 214 -4.40 -14.96 -28.99
N LYS A 215 -4.59 -13.91 -29.81
CA LYS A 215 -5.79 -13.72 -30.65
C LYS A 215 -5.90 -14.73 -31.80
N ALA A 216 -4.80 -15.37 -32.21
CA ALA A 216 -4.86 -16.49 -33.15
C ALA A 216 -5.52 -17.74 -32.53
N VAL A 217 -5.50 -17.88 -31.20
CA VAL A 217 -6.18 -18.95 -30.46
C VAL A 217 -7.65 -18.61 -30.20
N ASP A 218 -7.88 -17.38 -29.69
CA ASP A 218 -9.23 -16.88 -29.40
C ASP A 218 -9.31 -15.40 -29.82
N PRO A 219 -9.93 -15.09 -30.95
CA PRO A 219 -10.03 -13.71 -31.43
C PRO A 219 -11.00 -12.83 -30.62
N THR A 220 -11.75 -13.40 -29.69
CA THR A 220 -12.76 -12.67 -28.88
C THR A 220 -12.18 -12.04 -27.62
N ILE A 221 -10.94 -12.38 -27.25
CA ILE A 221 -10.28 -11.82 -26.06
C ILE A 221 -9.92 -10.34 -26.27
N LYS A 222 -9.93 -9.61 -25.15
CA LYS A 222 -9.43 -8.24 -25.04
C LYS A 222 -8.02 -8.26 -24.46
N ILE A 223 -7.14 -7.51 -25.07
CA ILE A 223 -5.72 -7.44 -24.66
C ILE A 223 -5.36 -6.05 -24.19
N GLY A 224 -4.75 -5.95 -23.02
CA GLY A 224 -4.37 -4.73 -22.35
C GLY A 224 -2.88 -4.58 -22.09
N GLY A 225 -2.49 -3.33 -21.94
CA GLY A 225 -1.15 -2.88 -21.60
C GLY A 225 -1.07 -1.34 -21.58
N PRO A 226 0.12 -0.78 -21.33
CA PRO A 226 1.41 -1.40 -21.06
C PRO A 226 1.65 -1.82 -19.59
N VAL A 227 0.65 -1.76 -18.72
CA VAL A 227 0.70 -2.19 -17.29
C VAL A 227 1.81 -1.46 -16.53
N THR A 228 1.82 -0.13 -16.57
CA THR A 228 2.90 0.68 -15.99
C THR A 228 2.65 1.05 -14.53
N ALA A 229 3.72 1.10 -13.72
CA ALA A 229 3.73 1.36 -12.28
C ALA A 229 3.28 2.77 -11.85
N ASN A 230 2.95 3.64 -12.80
CA ASN A 230 2.63 5.03 -12.47
C ASN A 230 1.77 5.70 -13.54
N LEU A 231 1.17 6.83 -13.15
CA LEU A 231 0.32 7.66 -14.02
C LEU A 231 1.10 8.46 -15.10
N ARG A 232 2.33 8.08 -15.40
CA ARG A 232 3.12 8.71 -16.47
C ARG A 232 2.98 7.88 -17.73
N ALA A 233 2.56 8.42 -18.83
CA ALA A 233 2.34 7.71 -20.08
C ALA A 233 3.65 7.21 -20.77
N GLN A 234 4.63 6.68 -20.02
CA GLN A 234 5.98 6.38 -20.48
C GLN A 234 6.03 5.39 -21.66
N PHE A 235 5.34 4.25 -21.50
CA PHE A 235 5.25 3.24 -22.56
C PHE A 235 3.98 3.38 -23.39
N LEU A 236 2.97 4.06 -22.86
CA LEU A 236 1.66 4.15 -23.49
C LEU A 236 1.68 4.79 -24.86
N GLU A 237 2.45 5.87 -25.03
CA GLU A 237 2.53 6.58 -26.31
C GLU A 237 3.09 5.67 -27.41
N ALA A 238 4.19 4.97 -27.13
CA ALA A 238 4.77 4.03 -28.08
C ALA A 238 3.81 2.85 -28.36
N THR A 239 3.15 2.33 -27.32
CA THR A 239 2.19 1.22 -27.46
C THR A 239 0.99 1.63 -28.31
N LEU A 240 0.41 2.80 -28.10
CA LEU A 240 -0.71 3.31 -28.91
C LEU A 240 -0.32 3.59 -30.35
N ARG A 241 0.88 4.16 -30.57
CA ARG A 241 1.39 4.48 -31.90
C ARG A 241 1.71 3.23 -32.73
N ASP A 242 2.43 2.28 -32.14
CA ASP A 242 3.03 1.15 -32.84
C ASP A 242 2.21 -0.13 -32.75
N ALA A 243 1.44 -0.32 -31.68
CA ALA A 243 0.68 -1.53 -31.38
C ALA A 243 -0.83 -1.28 -31.10
N GLY A 244 -1.30 -0.06 -31.30
CA GLY A 244 -2.66 0.34 -30.88
C GLY A 244 -3.80 -0.43 -31.57
N GLU A 245 -3.57 -1.02 -32.76
CA GLU A 245 -4.54 -1.91 -33.40
C GLU A 245 -4.85 -3.19 -32.58
N TRP A 246 -3.91 -3.59 -31.70
CA TRP A 246 -3.99 -4.79 -30.87
C TRP A 246 -4.42 -4.49 -29.42
N LEU A 247 -4.40 -3.20 -29.03
CA LEU A 247 -4.70 -2.76 -27.67
C LEU A 247 -6.20 -2.55 -27.50
N ASP A 248 -6.84 -3.31 -26.63
CA ASP A 248 -8.27 -3.20 -26.32
C ASP A 248 -8.52 -2.39 -25.04
N PHE A 249 -7.55 -2.35 -24.12
CA PHE A 249 -7.61 -1.47 -22.95
C PHE A 249 -6.22 -1.03 -22.52
N VAL A 250 -6.13 0.22 -22.04
CA VAL A 250 -4.95 0.75 -21.36
C VAL A 250 -4.96 0.25 -19.93
N SER A 251 -3.86 -0.33 -19.46
CA SER A 251 -3.70 -0.79 -18.10
C SER A 251 -2.55 -0.04 -17.42
N ILE A 252 -2.82 0.45 -16.20
CA ILE A 252 -1.90 1.25 -15.39
C ILE A 252 -2.05 0.90 -13.92
N HIS A 253 -0.98 1.21 -13.15
CA HIS A 253 -0.97 1.10 -11.69
C HIS A 253 -0.78 2.47 -11.06
N THR A 254 -1.21 2.63 -9.81
CA THR A 254 -0.99 3.87 -9.06
C THR A 254 -0.95 3.68 -7.55
N TYR A 255 0.07 4.26 -6.94
CA TYR A 255 0.29 4.37 -5.51
C TYR A 255 0.75 5.81 -5.22
N PRO A 256 -0.20 6.75 -5.16
CA PRO A 256 0.14 8.18 -5.25
C PRO A 256 0.74 8.77 -3.98
N VAL A 257 0.48 8.18 -2.80
CA VAL A 257 1.00 8.71 -1.53
C VAL A 257 2.49 8.45 -1.42
N LYS A 258 3.27 9.52 -1.29
CA LYS A 258 4.73 9.43 -1.10
C LYS A 258 5.05 9.12 0.37
N GLY A 259 6.13 8.36 0.58
CA GLY A 259 6.51 7.86 1.90
C GLY A 259 6.82 8.91 2.99
N HIS A 260 6.97 10.20 2.62
CA HIS A 260 7.16 11.29 3.57
C HIS A 260 5.85 11.97 4.02
N LEU A 261 4.72 11.63 3.39
CA LEU A 261 3.40 12.15 3.75
C LEU A 261 2.86 11.31 4.91
N ASP A 262 2.55 11.92 6.03
CA ASP A 262 2.17 11.24 7.26
C ASP A 262 0.90 11.80 7.94
N THR A 263 0.40 12.96 7.49
CA THR A 263 -0.86 13.50 8.02
C THR A 263 -2.07 13.03 7.20
N PRO A 264 -3.25 12.86 7.82
CA PRO A 264 -4.47 12.47 7.09
C PRO A 264 -4.79 13.42 5.94
N GLU A 265 -4.58 14.72 6.16
CA GLU A 265 -4.84 15.78 5.17
C GLU A 265 -3.92 15.64 3.96
N GLU A 266 -2.63 15.36 4.16
CA GLU A 266 -1.68 15.15 3.07
C GLU A 266 -1.98 13.85 2.31
N ILE A 267 -2.32 12.79 3.02
CA ILE A 267 -2.61 11.48 2.44
C ILE A 267 -3.89 11.52 1.62
N ILE A 268 -4.98 12.10 2.13
CA ILE A 268 -6.24 12.16 1.41
C ILE A 268 -6.15 13.00 0.14
N GLN A 269 -5.32 14.06 0.13
CA GLN A 269 -5.10 14.87 -1.08
C GLN A 269 -4.53 14.07 -2.24
N GLN A 270 -3.85 12.95 -1.96
CA GLN A 270 -3.33 12.08 -3.00
C GLN A 270 -4.41 11.18 -3.65
N ALA A 271 -5.64 11.19 -3.16
CA ALA A 271 -6.76 10.58 -3.88
C ALA A 271 -7.15 11.36 -5.15
N PHE A 272 -6.88 12.68 -5.19
CA PHE A 272 -7.32 13.61 -6.23
C PHE A 272 -6.29 13.82 -7.36
N VAL A 273 -5.55 12.78 -7.75
CA VAL A 273 -4.45 12.88 -8.74
C VAL A 273 -4.85 12.49 -10.15
N LEU A 274 -6.08 12.02 -10.38
CA LEU A 274 -6.47 11.36 -11.63
C LEU A 274 -6.82 12.31 -12.79
N GLU A 275 -7.27 13.53 -12.53
CA GLU A 275 -7.77 14.44 -13.56
C GLU A 275 -6.84 14.56 -14.78
N LYS A 276 -5.64 15.07 -14.56
CA LYS A 276 -4.66 15.32 -15.64
C LYS A 276 -4.17 14.04 -16.32
N PRO A 277 -3.81 12.96 -15.59
CA PRO A 277 -3.42 11.71 -16.23
C PRO A 277 -4.52 11.09 -17.08
N MET A 278 -5.76 11.04 -16.60
CA MET A 278 -6.88 10.46 -17.35
C MET A 278 -7.19 11.26 -18.62
N GLN A 279 -7.15 12.60 -18.54
CA GLN A 279 -7.29 13.45 -19.73
C GLN A 279 -6.16 13.17 -20.73
N ARG A 280 -4.90 13.13 -20.26
CA ARG A 280 -3.74 12.82 -21.12
C ARG A 280 -3.88 11.46 -21.83
N TYR A 281 -4.38 10.45 -21.14
CA TYR A 281 -4.54 9.11 -21.75
C TYR A 281 -5.59 9.14 -22.85
N ARG A 282 -6.71 9.82 -22.65
CA ARG A 282 -7.73 10.01 -23.70
C ARG A 282 -7.19 10.79 -24.90
N ASP A 283 -6.46 11.86 -24.64
CA ASP A 283 -5.82 12.66 -25.70
C ASP A 283 -4.86 11.81 -26.56
N LEU A 284 -4.08 10.92 -25.91
CA LEU A 284 -3.17 9.99 -26.61
C LEU A 284 -3.95 8.92 -27.39
N ILE A 285 -5.01 8.36 -26.83
CA ILE A 285 -5.89 7.40 -27.52
C ILE A 285 -6.52 8.08 -28.74
N GLU A 286 -7.07 9.28 -28.61
CA GLU A 286 -7.65 10.02 -29.73
C GLU A 286 -6.61 10.38 -30.80
N MET A 287 -5.39 10.74 -30.39
CA MET A 287 -4.29 11.08 -31.30
C MET A 287 -3.84 9.89 -32.14
N TYR A 288 -3.64 8.72 -31.54
CA TYR A 288 -3.04 7.57 -32.22
C TYR A 288 -4.06 6.54 -32.69
N GLN A 289 -5.25 6.48 -32.07
CA GLN A 289 -6.31 5.52 -32.39
C GLN A 289 -7.69 6.20 -32.52
N PRO A 290 -7.82 7.26 -33.36
CA PRO A 290 -9.05 8.06 -33.43
C PRO A 290 -10.30 7.25 -33.83
N ALA A 291 -10.15 6.19 -34.62
CA ALA A 291 -11.26 5.33 -35.01
C ALA A 291 -11.75 4.39 -33.90
N ARG A 292 -10.94 4.19 -32.84
CA ARG A 292 -11.20 3.28 -31.72
C ARG A 292 -11.24 3.99 -30.37
N LYS A 293 -11.26 5.34 -30.35
CA LYS A 293 -11.16 6.13 -29.13
C LYS A 293 -12.26 5.83 -28.08
N ASP A 294 -13.43 5.42 -28.54
CA ASP A 294 -14.57 5.05 -27.69
C ASP A 294 -14.64 3.54 -27.40
N GLU A 295 -13.71 2.75 -27.94
CA GLU A 295 -13.61 1.30 -27.74
C GLU A 295 -12.49 0.90 -26.77
N ILE A 296 -11.40 1.68 -26.73
CA ILE A 296 -10.24 1.42 -25.88
C ILE A 296 -10.57 1.87 -24.46
N GLU A 297 -10.71 0.89 -23.56
CA GLU A 297 -11.01 1.12 -22.13
C GLU A 297 -9.75 1.60 -21.39
N ILE A 298 -9.92 2.33 -20.28
CA ILE A 298 -8.84 2.71 -19.37
C ILE A 298 -9.04 2.01 -18.04
N ALA A 299 -8.08 1.19 -17.65
CA ALA A 299 -8.11 0.39 -16.44
C ALA A 299 -6.99 0.76 -15.47
N ILE A 300 -7.30 0.76 -14.16
CA ILE A 300 -6.31 0.82 -13.09
C ILE A 300 -6.25 -0.57 -12.44
N THR A 301 -5.34 -1.42 -12.90
CA THR A 301 -5.30 -2.84 -12.53
C THR A 301 -4.47 -3.15 -11.29
N GLU A 302 -3.75 -2.14 -10.77
CA GLU A 302 -3.30 -2.10 -9.38
C GLU A 302 -3.45 -0.69 -8.81
N TRP A 303 -4.02 -0.61 -7.61
CA TRP A 303 -4.07 0.64 -6.88
C TRP A 303 -4.16 0.42 -5.37
N ASN A 304 -3.45 1.28 -4.66
CA ASN A 304 -3.60 1.50 -3.23
C ASN A 304 -3.07 2.91 -2.91
N SER A 305 -3.18 3.35 -1.66
CA SER A 305 -2.66 4.66 -1.27
C SER A 305 -1.14 4.74 -1.42
N LYS A 306 -0.41 3.72 -0.96
CA LYS A 306 1.07 3.65 -0.91
C LYS A 306 1.60 2.33 -1.45
N VAL A 307 2.84 2.36 -1.96
CA VAL A 307 3.63 1.15 -2.26
C VAL A 307 4.10 0.48 -0.97
N GLN A 308 4.59 1.27 0.00
CA GLN A 308 5.05 0.74 1.28
C GLN A 308 3.87 0.45 2.19
N GLU A 309 3.88 -0.74 2.74
CA GLU A 309 2.94 -1.15 3.77
C GLU A 309 3.34 -0.54 5.10
N ASP A 310 2.47 0.22 5.71
CA ASP A 310 2.66 0.79 7.03
C ASP A 310 1.31 0.94 7.75
N ARG A 311 1.31 1.55 8.92
CA ARG A 311 0.09 1.81 9.67
C ARG A 311 -0.99 2.51 8.83
N THR A 312 -0.62 3.41 7.94
CA THR A 312 -1.60 4.19 7.16
C THR A 312 -2.34 3.37 6.11
N THR A 313 -1.81 2.21 5.72
CA THR A 313 -2.51 1.22 4.88
C THR A 313 -3.39 0.26 5.70
N GLY A 314 -3.23 0.24 7.03
CA GLY A 314 -4.00 -0.60 7.94
C GLY A 314 -5.11 0.11 8.69
N ASP A 315 -4.93 1.38 9.05
CA ASP A 315 -5.87 2.12 9.90
C ASP A 315 -7.12 2.62 9.14
N LEU A 316 -8.02 3.30 9.86
CA LEU A 316 -9.26 3.81 9.31
C LEU A 316 -9.05 4.77 8.12
N LEU A 317 -7.91 5.50 8.09
CA LEU A 317 -7.59 6.42 7.00
C LEU A 317 -7.58 5.72 5.63
N SER A 318 -7.11 4.46 5.58
CA SER A 318 -7.12 3.70 4.34
C SER A 318 -8.53 3.46 3.79
N GLY A 319 -9.53 3.29 4.66
CA GLY A 319 -10.94 3.19 4.27
C GLY A 319 -11.49 4.51 3.74
N LEU A 320 -11.16 5.63 4.40
CA LEU A 320 -11.56 6.97 3.95
C LEU A 320 -10.93 7.29 2.59
N TRP A 321 -9.63 7.01 2.45
CA TRP A 321 -8.90 7.23 1.21
C TRP A 321 -9.46 6.39 0.05
N ASN A 322 -9.72 5.10 0.30
CA ASN A 322 -10.30 4.21 -0.71
C ASN A 322 -11.70 4.68 -1.17
N ALA A 323 -12.53 5.12 -0.22
CA ALA A 323 -13.84 5.68 -0.56
C ALA A 323 -13.72 6.92 -1.46
N ALA A 324 -12.77 7.82 -1.19
CA ALA A 324 -12.50 9.00 -2.01
C ALA A 324 -11.93 8.62 -3.37
N PHE A 325 -10.93 7.73 -3.42
CA PHE A 325 -10.27 7.37 -4.67
C PHE A 325 -11.19 6.66 -5.67
N ILE A 326 -12.13 5.83 -5.18
CA ILE A 326 -13.18 5.23 -6.02
C ILE A 326 -14.08 6.33 -6.61
N GLY A 327 -14.45 7.33 -5.81
CA GLY A 327 -15.20 8.49 -6.30
C GLY A 327 -14.47 9.24 -7.42
N GLU A 328 -13.17 9.43 -7.28
CA GLU A 328 -12.32 10.05 -8.30
C GLU A 328 -12.19 9.19 -9.56
N MET A 329 -12.07 7.87 -9.41
CA MET A 329 -12.08 6.97 -10.56
C MET A 329 -13.38 7.09 -11.36
N PHE A 330 -14.54 7.18 -10.72
CA PHE A 330 -15.82 7.45 -11.40
C PHE A 330 -15.85 8.83 -12.03
N THR A 331 -15.42 9.86 -11.30
CA THR A 331 -15.40 11.24 -11.80
C THR A 331 -14.55 11.37 -13.05
N HIS A 332 -13.41 10.70 -13.10
CA HIS A 332 -12.46 10.76 -14.20
C HIS A 332 -12.55 9.59 -15.20
N GLN A 333 -13.66 8.84 -15.18
CA GLN A 333 -14.01 7.83 -16.18
C GLN A 333 -12.98 6.70 -16.33
N VAL A 334 -12.52 6.17 -15.22
CA VAL A 334 -11.84 4.88 -15.22
C VAL A 334 -12.89 3.80 -15.50
N ASP A 335 -12.64 2.94 -16.49
CA ASP A 335 -13.63 1.96 -16.93
C ASP A 335 -13.71 0.74 -16.02
N PHE A 336 -12.57 0.29 -15.47
CA PHE A 336 -12.52 -0.76 -14.45
C PHE A 336 -11.23 -0.70 -13.63
N ALA A 337 -11.26 -1.29 -12.43
CA ALA A 337 -10.13 -1.26 -11.53
C ALA A 337 -10.04 -2.48 -10.62
N THR A 338 -8.81 -2.84 -10.21
CA THR A 338 -8.55 -3.89 -9.22
C THR A 338 -7.59 -3.39 -8.15
N HIS A 339 -8.06 -3.41 -6.91
CA HIS A 339 -7.31 -3.00 -5.74
C HIS A 339 -6.10 -3.93 -5.50
N TRP A 340 -4.98 -3.41 -5.10
CA TRP A 340 -3.85 -4.17 -4.61
C TRP A 340 -3.86 -4.20 -3.08
N ASP A 341 -4.14 -5.33 -2.45
CA ASP A 341 -4.50 -6.61 -3.00
C ASP A 341 -5.63 -7.28 -2.15
N LEU A 342 -5.82 -8.60 -2.25
CA LEU A 342 -6.90 -9.30 -1.54
C LEU A 342 -6.54 -9.59 -0.08
N LEU A 343 -5.35 -10.17 0.18
CA LEU A 343 -4.94 -10.62 1.50
C LEU A 343 -3.64 -9.96 1.94
N THR A 344 -3.62 -9.43 3.14
CA THR A 344 -2.39 -8.95 3.77
C THR A 344 -1.48 -10.14 4.10
N VAL A 345 -0.26 -10.10 3.59
CA VAL A 345 0.79 -11.11 3.83
C VAL A 345 1.93 -10.60 4.71
N THR A 346 1.91 -9.35 5.11
CA THR A 346 2.90 -8.69 5.96
C THR A 346 2.35 -8.32 7.33
N GLU A 347 3.23 -8.07 8.29
CA GLU A 347 2.86 -7.77 9.69
C GLU A 347 2.55 -6.27 9.94
N GLU A 348 2.99 -5.35 9.06
CA GLU A 348 2.93 -3.91 9.31
C GLU A 348 1.82 -3.20 8.50
N GLY A 349 0.57 -3.56 8.67
CA GLY A 349 -0.53 -2.87 8.00
C GLY A 349 -1.01 -3.58 6.74
N GLY A 350 -0.16 -3.79 5.74
CA GLY A 350 -0.43 -4.52 4.52
C GLY A 350 -1.41 -3.86 3.55
N HIS A 351 -1.39 -4.29 2.32
CA HIS A 351 -2.25 -3.79 1.25
C HIS A 351 -3.63 -4.46 1.20
N GLY A 352 -3.75 -5.69 1.73
CA GLY A 352 -4.92 -6.53 1.55
C GLY A 352 -6.24 -5.92 2.02
N LEU A 353 -7.32 -6.29 1.33
CA LEU A 353 -8.68 -6.04 1.81
C LEU A 353 -8.98 -6.81 3.08
N PHE A 354 -8.29 -7.92 3.30
CA PHE A 354 -8.45 -8.79 4.47
C PHE A 354 -7.11 -9.05 5.15
N GLN A 355 -7.17 -9.30 6.46
CA GLN A 355 -6.05 -9.75 7.26
C GLN A 355 -6.40 -11.00 8.03
N PHE A 356 -5.47 -11.96 8.05
CA PHE A 356 -5.66 -13.23 8.75
C PHE A 356 -4.98 -13.19 10.12
N VAL A 357 -5.79 -13.15 11.19
CA VAL A 357 -5.34 -13.09 12.59
C VAL A 357 -6.01 -14.20 13.40
N GLY A 358 -5.75 -15.45 13.04
CA GLY A 358 -6.48 -16.62 13.53
C GLY A 358 -7.86 -16.80 12.90
N ARG A 359 -8.46 -15.74 12.41
CA ARG A 359 -9.63 -15.68 11.51
C ARG A 359 -9.40 -14.56 10.49
N CYS A 360 -10.15 -14.56 9.41
CA CYS A 360 -10.14 -13.48 8.44
C CYS A 360 -10.93 -12.28 8.96
N LEU A 361 -10.34 -11.08 8.89
CA LEU A 361 -11.00 -9.82 9.22
C LEU A 361 -10.94 -8.87 8.02
N PRO A 362 -12.06 -8.26 7.63
CA PRO A 362 -12.05 -7.14 6.68
C PRO A 362 -11.26 -5.97 7.25
N LYS A 363 -10.45 -5.32 6.41
CA LYS A 363 -9.75 -4.09 6.79
C LYS A 363 -10.58 -2.86 6.43
N ALA A 364 -10.16 -1.68 6.89
CA ALA A 364 -10.83 -0.42 6.57
C ALA A 364 -10.98 -0.21 5.05
N GLN A 365 -9.99 -0.63 4.27
CA GLN A 365 -10.01 -0.61 2.81
C GLN A 365 -11.24 -1.34 2.25
N TYR A 366 -11.51 -2.56 2.73
CA TYR A 366 -12.70 -3.32 2.35
C TYR A 366 -13.99 -2.53 2.64
N TRP A 367 -14.09 -1.89 3.80
CA TRP A 367 -15.29 -1.13 4.16
C TRP A 367 -15.47 0.12 3.28
N GLY A 368 -14.38 0.75 2.84
CA GLY A 368 -14.44 1.82 1.83
C GLY A 368 -15.07 1.34 0.52
N LEU A 369 -14.64 0.18 0.01
CA LEU A 369 -15.23 -0.45 -1.19
C LEU A 369 -16.69 -0.88 -0.94
N TYR A 370 -16.98 -1.43 0.26
CA TYR A 370 -18.31 -1.88 0.65
C TYR A 370 -19.35 -0.75 0.60
N LEU A 371 -19.00 0.45 1.05
CA LEU A 371 -19.90 1.61 0.96
C LEU A 371 -20.31 1.89 -0.49
N TRP A 372 -19.38 1.83 -1.44
CA TRP A 372 -19.69 1.98 -2.86
C TRP A 372 -20.53 0.82 -3.40
N SER A 373 -20.24 -0.41 -2.98
CA SER A 373 -20.99 -1.59 -3.41
C SER A 373 -22.46 -1.55 -2.97
N LYS A 374 -22.72 -1.20 -1.70
CA LYS A 374 -24.05 -1.40 -1.08
C LYS A 374 -24.86 -0.11 -0.93
N HIS A 375 -24.18 1.04 -0.82
CA HIS A 375 -24.81 2.29 -0.38
C HIS A 375 -24.65 3.45 -1.38
N MET A 376 -24.34 3.14 -2.64
CA MET A 376 -24.33 4.12 -3.73
C MET A 376 -25.16 3.64 -4.92
N GLY A 377 -25.67 4.57 -5.72
CA GLY A 377 -26.48 4.28 -6.92
C GLY A 377 -25.64 4.06 -8.17
N ASN A 378 -26.30 3.88 -9.30
CA ASN A 378 -25.69 3.64 -10.61
C ASN A 378 -25.66 4.85 -11.54
N GLN A 379 -26.12 6.01 -11.10
CA GLN A 379 -26.08 7.28 -11.84
C GLN A 379 -25.22 8.28 -11.06
N LEU A 380 -24.06 8.67 -11.59
CA LEU A 380 -23.19 9.68 -10.99
C LEU A 380 -23.79 11.07 -11.15
N LEU A 381 -23.80 11.85 -10.08
CA LEU A 381 -24.26 13.22 -10.05
C LEU A 381 -23.09 14.18 -9.79
N GLU A 382 -23.20 15.39 -10.32
CA GLU A 382 -22.25 16.44 -9.99
C GLU A 382 -22.53 16.99 -8.58
N THR A 383 -21.46 17.18 -7.81
CA THR A 383 -21.50 17.74 -6.46
C THR A 383 -20.64 18.99 -6.36
N GLU A 384 -21.14 20.01 -5.67
CA GLU A 384 -20.40 21.22 -5.33
C GLU A 384 -20.45 21.43 -3.81
N LEU A 385 -19.34 21.17 -3.12
CA LEU A 385 -19.19 21.43 -1.68
C LEU A 385 -18.36 22.68 -1.45
N LYS A 386 -18.88 23.64 -0.67
CA LYS A 386 -18.22 24.92 -0.35
C LYS A 386 -18.25 25.22 1.14
N GLY A 387 -17.30 26.02 1.59
CA GLY A 387 -17.29 26.57 2.95
C GLY A 387 -16.85 25.60 4.04
N VAL A 388 -16.28 24.45 3.67
CA VAL A 388 -15.68 23.50 4.59
C VAL A 388 -14.39 22.93 3.97
N GLU A 389 -13.38 22.78 4.78
CA GLU A 389 -12.13 22.11 4.46
C GLU A 389 -12.16 20.68 5.03
N GLN A 390 -11.30 19.79 4.54
CA GLN A 390 -11.16 18.42 5.02
C GLN A 390 -12.43 17.55 4.90
N VAL A 391 -13.43 17.99 4.15
CA VAL A 391 -14.63 17.20 3.82
C VAL A 391 -14.76 17.09 2.32
N TYR A 392 -15.08 15.88 1.84
CA TYR A 392 -15.25 15.57 0.43
C TYR A 392 -16.62 14.94 0.20
N ALA A 393 -17.21 15.18 -0.97
CA ALA A 393 -18.57 14.77 -1.25
C ALA A 393 -18.70 14.09 -2.61
N TYR A 394 -19.45 12.98 -2.64
CA TYR A 394 -19.88 12.31 -3.87
C TYR A 394 -21.38 12.06 -3.80
N ALA A 395 -22.05 12.15 -4.94
CA ALA A 395 -23.46 11.81 -5.01
C ALA A 395 -23.76 10.90 -6.21
N THR A 396 -24.65 9.95 -5.96
CA THR A 396 -25.21 9.08 -6.99
C THR A 396 -26.71 8.96 -6.78
N ARG A 397 -27.42 8.46 -7.79
CA ARG A 397 -28.81 8.07 -7.63
C ARG A 397 -29.15 6.77 -8.35
N ASP A 398 -30.29 6.22 -8.03
CA ASP A 398 -31.02 5.21 -8.81
C ASP A 398 -32.48 5.67 -9.00
N ALA A 399 -33.35 4.76 -9.39
CA ALA A 399 -34.77 5.05 -9.60
C ALA A 399 -35.53 5.35 -8.30
N GLU A 400 -35.00 4.95 -7.13
CA GLU A 400 -35.71 5.02 -5.85
C GLU A 400 -35.06 6.00 -4.86
N ARG A 401 -33.77 6.30 -5.00
CA ARG A 401 -32.98 7.01 -3.99
C ARG A 401 -31.92 7.95 -4.59
N LEU A 402 -31.67 9.03 -3.86
CA LEU A 402 -30.46 9.82 -3.93
C LEU A 402 -29.51 9.33 -2.83
N TYR A 403 -28.26 9.14 -3.16
CA TYR A 403 -27.19 8.78 -2.24
C TYR A 403 -26.18 9.91 -2.18
N VAL A 404 -25.83 10.33 -0.97
CA VAL A 404 -24.82 11.37 -0.74
C VAL A 404 -23.79 10.82 0.22
N MET A 405 -22.54 10.67 -0.24
CA MET A 405 -21.41 10.29 0.58
C MET A 405 -20.64 11.53 1.01
N LEU A 406 -20.42 11.71 2.31
CA LEU A 406 -19.50 12.69 2.89
C LEU A 406 -18.34 11.98 3.55
N ILE A 407 -17.11 12.43 3.29
CA ILE A 407 -15.86 11.90 3.86
C ILE A 407 -15.23 13.04 4.66
N ASN A 408 -15.12 12.90 5.97
CA ASN A 408 -14.50 13.86 6.86
C ASN A 408 -13.17 13.33 7.39
N VAL A 409 -12.06 13.99 7.08
CA VAL A 409 -10.72 13.60 7.54
C VAL A 409 -10.24 14.42 8.73
N ASP A 410 -11.01 15.44 9.16
CA ASP A 410 -10.76 16.14 10.43
C ASP A 410 -10.94 15.14 11.58
N ARG A 411 -9.92 15.02 12.43
CA ARG A 411 -9.91 14.03 13.54
C ARG A 411 -10.69 14.49 14.76
N GLU A 412 -11.04 15.77 14.85
CA GLU A 412 -11.57 16.39 16.06
C GLU A 412 -12.98 16.95 15.88
N ASN A 413 -13.30 17.41 14.66
CA ASN A 413 -14.51 18.17 14.42
C ASN A 413 -15.47 17.45 13.46
N ALA A 414 -16.72 17.33 13.89
CA ALA A 414 -17.82 17.00 12.98
C ALA A 414 -18.07 18.16 12.00
N ALA A 415 -18.46 17.83 10.79
CA ALA A 415 -18.89 18.84 9.82
C ALA A 415 -20.39 18.79 9.59
N VAL A 416 -21.03 19.94 9.67
CA VAL A 416 -22.45 20.15 9.34
C VAL A 416 -22.53 20.95 8.05
N VAL A 417 -23.23 20.42 7.06
CA VAL A 417 -23.32 20.98 5.71
C VAL A 417 -24.78 21.28 5.38
N ASP A 418 -25.09 22.51 5.04
CA ASP A 418 -26.40 22.89 4.51
C ASP A 418 -26.61 22.15 3.16
N PHE A 419 -27.63 21.34 3.09
CA PHE A 419 -27.94 20.56 1.92
C PHE A 419 -29.00 21.25 1.06
N ALA A 420 -28.57 21.78 -0.07
CA ALA A 420 -29.48 22.32 -1.06
C ALA A 420 -30.17 21.14 -1.79
N GLU A 421 -31.35 20.77 -1.34
CA GLU A 421 -32.14 19.68 -1.90
C GLU A 421 -32.32 19.86 -3.41
N PRO A 422 -31.84 18.90 -4.25
CA PRO A 422 -32.17 18.91 -5.66
C PRO A 422 -33.67 18.68 -5.85
N THR A 423 -34.26 19.19 -6.92
CA THR A 423 -35.71 19.11 -7.23
C THR A 423 -36.15 17.66 -7.57
N LEU A 424 -35.70 16.69 -6.80
CA LEU A 424 -35.99 15.24 -7.00
C LEU A 424 -37.20 14.77 -6.18
N GLY A 425 -37.74 15.61 -5.26
CA GLY A 425 -38.87 15.25 -4.43
C GLY A 425 -38.54 14.18 -3.38
N LEU A 426 -37.61 14.48 -2.50
CA LEU A 426 -37.20 13.61 -1.40
C LEU A 426 -38.31 13.41 -0.36
N SER A 427 -38.30 12.32 0.38
CA SER A 427 -39.34 11.94 1.33
C SER A 427 -39.19 12.56 2.72
N GLY A 428 -38.20 13.47 2.95
CA GLY A 428 -37.97 14.19 4.22
C GLY A 428 -37.27 13.38 5.32
N GLY A 429 -36.68 12.27 5.00
CA GLY A 429 -35.86 11.42 5.87
C GLY A 429 -35.23 10.31 5.08
N GLY A 430 -34.43 9.49 5.73
CA GLY A 430 -33.73 8.41 5.07
C GLY A 430 -32.92 7.55 6.04
N ARG A 431 -31.95 6.87 5.51
CA ARG A 431 -30.96 6.09 6.25
C ARG A 431 -29.60 6.76 6.12
N MET A 432 -28.84 6.81 7.18
CA MET A 432 -27.41 7.12 7.16
C MET A 432 -26.60 5.87 7.51
N VAL A 433 -25.49 5.70 6.82
CA VAL A 433 -24.56 4.57 6.96
C VAL A 433 -23.19 5.15 7.27
N THR A 434 -22.62 4.81 8.41
CA THR A 434 -21.39 5.44 8.89
C THR A 434 -20.28 4.39 9.05
N LEU A 435 -19.09 4.71 8.57
CA LEU A 435 -17.82 4.03 8.85
C LEU A 435 -16.94 4.97 9.67
N SER A 436 -16.66 4.63 10.90
CA SER A 436 -15.84 5.40 11.84
C SER A 436 -14.98 4.48 12.70
N HIS A 437 -14.31 5.01 13.72
CA HIS A 437 -13.61 4.17 14.71
C HIS A 437 -14.52 3.22 15.49
N ARG A 438 -15.79 3.44 15.48
CA ARG A 438 -16.81 2.55 16.05
C ARG A 438 -16.93 1.24 15.29
N GLU A 439 -16.83 1.28 13.95
CA GLU A 439 -16.93 0.12 13.07
C GLU A 439 -15.59 -0.51 12.78
N TYR A 440 -14.52 0.30 12.77
CA TYR A 440 -13.19 -0.18 12.49
C TYR A 440 -12.13 0.51 13.36
N PHE A 441 -11.34 -0.28 14.05
CA PHE A 441 -10.17 0.21 14.79
C PHE A 441 -8.96 -0.66 14.54
N TRP A 442 -7.86 -0.03 14.13
CA TRP A 442 -6.56 -0.65 13.95
C TRP A 442 -5.73 -0.56 15.23
N ASP A 443 -5.28 -1.71 15.74
CA ASP A 443 -4.35 -1.75 16.86
C ASP A 443 -2.92 -1.46 16.34
N PRO A 444 -2.35 -0.28 16.66
CA PRO A 444 -1.04 0.09 16.14
C PRO A 444 0.12 -0.69 16.78
N TYR A 445 -0.15 -1.42 17.85
CA TYR A 445 0.85 -2.20 18.59
C TYR A 445 0.81 -3.67 18.24
N ALA A 446 -0.37 -4.21 18.02
CA ALA A 446 -0.57 -5.58 17.56
C ALA A 446 -0.54 -5.71 16.02
N HIS A 447 -0.46 -4.59 15.29
CA HIS A 447 -0.44 -4.51 13.82
C HIS A 447 -1.60 -5.29 13.16
N GLN A 448 -2.81 -5.15 13.72
CA GLN A 448 -4.00 -5.86 13.24
C GLN A 448 -5.28 -5.10 13.58
N PRO A 449 -6.41 -5.39 12.90
CA PRO A 449 -7.70 -4.87 13.34
C PRO A 449 -8.04 -5.37 14.76
N LYS A 450 -8.26 -4.46 15.69
CA LYS A 450 -8.81 -4.79 17.02
C LYS A 450 -10.26 -5.17 16.91
N TRP A 451 -11.02 -4.42 16.11
CA TRP A 451 -12.34 -4.80 15.62
C TRP A 451 -12.54 -4.34 14.19
N SER A 452 -13.38 -5.07 13.51
CA SER A 452 -13.86 -4.76 12.18
C SER A 452 -15.31 -5.20 12.08
N ARG A 453 -16.21 -4.26 11.86
CA ARG A 453 -17.65 -4.43 11.84
C ARG A 453 -18.24 -3.78 10.61
N LYS A 454 -19.40 -4.24 10.20
CA LYS A 454 -20.19 -3.62 9.14
C LYS A 454 -20.46 -2.14 9.47
N PRO A 455 -20.37 -1.20 8.51
CA PRO A 455 -20.77 0.18 8.69
C PRO A 455 -22.15 0.30 9.35
N PHE A 456 -22.26 1.20 10.30
CA PHE A 456 -23.46 1.36 11.13
C PHE A 456 -24.59 2.04 10.36
N GLU A 457 -25.76 1.41 10.37
CA GLU A 457 -26.95 1.90 9.70
C GLU A 457 -27.96 2.50 10.70
N GLN A 458 -28.42 3.70 10.44
CA GLN A 458 -29.43 4.39 11.28
C GLN A 458 -30.40 5.21 10.43
N ASP A 459 -31.68 5.15 10.78
CA ASP A 459 -32.69 6.03 10.20
C ASP A 459 -32.56 7.47 10.75
N PHE A 460 -32.79 8.47 9.90
CA PHE A 460 -32.76 9.87 10.31
C PHE A 460 -33.87 10.69 9.63
N ARG A 461 -34.16 11.87 10.19
CA ARG A 461 -34.99 12.89 9.58
C ARG A 461 -34.13 14.01 9.02
N MET A 462 -34.35 14.35 7.78
CA MET A 462 -33.65 15.44 7.13
C MET A 462 -34.29 16.78 7.58
N ASP A 463 -33.48 17.67 8.10
CA ASP A 463 -33.85 19.01 8.53
C ASP A 463 -33.27 20.14 7.66
N GLY A 464 -32.68 19.75 6.52
CA GLY A 464 -31.97 20.63 5.59
C GLY A 464 -30.47 20.63 5.76
N THR A 465 -29.94 19.84 6.73
CA THR A 465 -28.52 19.69 6.97
C THR A 465 -28.10 18.24 6.88
N LEU A 466 -26.83 18.00 6.54
CA LEU A 466 -26.17 16.69 6.59
C LEU A 466 -24.94 16.82 7.49
N GLU A 467 -24.88 15.98 8.52
CA GLU A 467 -23.76 15.93 9.45
C GLU A 467 -22.90 14.71 9.22
N VAL A 468 -21.59 14.91 9.12
CA VAL A 468 -20.59 13.82 9.08
C VAL A 468 -19.68 13.92 10.31
N PRO A 469 -19.53 12.84 11.10
CA PRO A 469 -18.69 12.81 12.28
C PRO A 469 -17.21 13.04 11.97
N PRO A 470 -16.39 13.34 12.99
CA PRO A 470 -14.95 13.40 12.81
C PRO A 470 -14.40 12.07 12.27
N TYR A 471 -13.42 12.15 11.38
CA TYR A 471 -12.63 11.02 10.88
C TYR A 471 -13.49 9.83 10.44
N SER A 472 -14.45 10.10 9.52
CA SER A 472 -15.45 9.11 9.13
C SER A 472 -15.88 9.26 7.67
N VAL A 473 -16.53 8.21 7.17
CA VAL A 473 -17.35 8.27 5.96
C VAL A 473 -18.79 8.08 6.37
N ARG A 474 -19.69 8.96 5.90
CA ARG A 474 -21.12 8.79 6.07
C ARG A 474 -21.83 8.87 4.73
N VAL A 475 -22.65 7.87 4.44
CA VAL A 475 -23.53 7.85 3.27
C VAL A 475 -24.96 8.10 3.73
N PHE A 476 -25.64 9.04 3.09
CA PHE A 476 -27.06 9.33 3.28
C PHE A 476 -27.83 8.71 2.12
N GLU A 477 -28.69 7.77 2.42
CA GLU A 477 -29.66 7.19 1.50
C GLU A 477 -30.97 7.94 1.63
N LEU A 478 -31.28 8.78 0.66
CA LEU A 478 -32.43 9.67 0.66
C LEU A 478 -33.52 9.16 -0.31
N PRO A 479 -34.59 8.52 0.21
CA PRO A 479 -35.62 7.96 -0.66
C PRO A 479 -36.34 9.05 -1.44
N LEU A 480 -36.59 8.78 -2.70
CA LEU A 480 -37.56 9.50 -3.50
C LEU A 480 -38.97 9.20 -2.97
N LYS A 481 -39.92 10.09 -3.23
CA LYS A 481 -41.28 10.00 -2.70
C LYS A 481 -41.94 8.65 -3.05
N GLY A 482 -42.18 7.80 -2.04
CA GLY A 482 -42.81 6.49 -2.17
C GLY A 482 -41.97 5.28 -1.77
N ALA A 483 -40.67 5.39 -1.54
CA ALA A 483 -39.79 4.29 -1.14
C ALA A 483 -39.78 4.02 0.39
N ARG A 484 -39.42 2.79 0.84
CA ARG A 484 -39.43 2.35 2.26
C ARG A 484 -38.18 1.55 2.66
N PHE A 485 -37.78 1.60 3.95
CA PHE A 485 -36.65 0.85 4.57
C PHE A 485 -37.09 -0.24 5.55
N ARG A 486 -36.19 -1.18 5.85
CA ARG A 486 -36.31 -2.20 6.93
C ARG A 486 -35.03 -2.17 7.81
N SER A 487 -35.16 -2.36 9.14
CA SER A 487 -34.03 -2.37 10.11
C SER A 487 -33.76 -3.78 10.66
N GLU A 488 -32.51 -4.07 11.08
CA GLU A 488 -32.02 -5.32 11.71
C GLU A 488 -31.28 -5.07 13.04
N SER A 489 -31.06 -6.10 13.87
CA SER A 489 -30.80 -6.07 15.34
C SER A 489 -29.39 -6.52 15.81
N ALA A 490 -29.06 -6.29 17.09
CA ALA A 490 -27.80 -6.09 17.80
C ALA A 490 -27.18 -7.27 18.62
N GLU A 491 -25.89 -7.21 18.98
CA GLU A 491 -25.03 -8.19 19.69
C GLU A 491 -25.06 -8.06 21.25
N GLU A 492 -24.37 -8.95 22.00
CA GLU A 492 -24.27 -8.96 23.46
C GLU A 492 -23.23 -7.96 24.02
N LEU A 493 -23.50 -7.36 25.22
CA LEU A 493 -22.69 -6.30 25.83
C LEU A 493 -21.51 -6.85 26.65
N ALA A 494 -20.37 -6.10 26.66
CA ALA A 494 -19.22 -6.40 27.51
C ALA A 494 -19.38 -5.82 28.93
N ASP A 495 -18.82 -6.50 29.97
CA ASP A 495 -18.93 -6.10 31.38
C ASP A 495 -18.27 -4.74 31.69
N GLU A 496 -17.13 -4.44 31.06
CA GLU A 496 -16.46 -3.13 31.16
C GLU A 496 -16.78 -2.27 29.94
N PRO A 497 -17.32 -1.07 30.11
CA PRO A 497 -17.83 -0.24 28.99
C PRO A 497 -16.72 0.34 28.12
N PHE A 498 -15.49 0.47 28.62
CA PHE A 498 -14.34 0.98 27.86
C PHE A 498 -13.01 0.41 28.37
N GLU A 499 -11.96 0.57 27.56
CA GLU A 499 -10.59 0.19 27.90
C GLU A 499 -9.59 1.26 27.49
N ILE A 500 -8.36 1.20 28.02
CA ILE A 500 -7.22 2.03 27.57
C ILE A 500 -6.31 1.15 26.74
N MET A 501 -5.86 1.66 25.59
CA MET A 501 -4.83 1.05 24.76
C MET A 501 -3.56 1.88 24.84
N LEU A 502 -2.47 1.25 25.30
CA LEU A 502 -1.10 1.75 25.34
C LEU A 502 -0.15 0.59 25.03
N PRO A 503 1.06 0.84 24.53
CA PRO A 503 2.08 -0.22 24.42
C PRO A 503 2.48 -0.71 25.83
N GLU A 504 2.99 -1.93 25.91
CA GLU A 504 3.53 -2.45 27.17
C GLU A 504 4.80 -1.72 27.61
N ARG A 505 5.62 -1.29 26.61
CA ARG A 505 6.89 -0.61 26.81
C ARG A 505 7.08 0.52 25.79
N ALA A 506 7.81 1.57 26.19
CA ALA A 506 8.16 2.66 25.30
C ALA A 506 9.42 3.38 25.74
N PRO A 507 10.18 4.01 24.81
CA PRO A 507 11.35 4.83 25.12
C PRO A 507 11.00 6.14 25.85
N VAL A 508 11.92 6.63 26.69
CA VAL A 508 11.72 7.87 27.46
C VAL A 508 11.66 9.13 26.58
N ASP A 509 12.23 9.11 25.41
CA ASP A 509 12.28 10.26 24.47
C ASP A 509 11.21 10.21 23.36
N GLU A 510 10.29 9.23 23.41
CA GLU A 510 9.25 9.06 22.42
C GLU A 510 7.87 9.48 22.96
N ARG A 511 7.14 10.24 22.15
CA ARG A 511 5.74 10.59 22.42
C ARG A 511 4.86 9.40 22.08
N ILE A 512 4.18 8.87 23.09
CA ILE A 512 3.36 7.64 23.00
C ILE A 512 1.93 8.02 22.65
N GLU A 513 1.37 7.41 21.63
CA GLU A 513 -0.04 7.53 21.29
C GLU A 513 -0.87 6.56 22.13
N GLY A 514 -1.89 7.05 22.80
CA GLY A 514 -2.83 6.25 23.57
C GLY A 514 -4.27 6.45 23.12
N TRP A 515 -5.11 5.47 23.42
CA TRP A 515 -6.51 5.49 23.08
C TRP A 515 -7.38 5.04 24.26
N VAL A 516 -8.55 5.67 24.41
CA VAL A 516 -9.65 5.13 25.20
C VAL A 516 -10.70 4.62 24.23
N LEU A 517 -11.08 3.35 24.36
CA LEU A 517 -11.93 2.64 23.42
C LEU A 517 -13.20 2.16 24.09
N LEU A 518 -14.38 2.44 23.52
CA LEU A 518 -15.63 1.83 23.98
C LEU A 518 -15.66 0.36 23.56
N ARG A 519 -16.02 -0.52 24.51
CA ARG A 519 -16.19 -1.95 24.24
C ARG A 519 -17.59 -2.30 23.74
N ASN A 520 -18.57 -1.52 24.12
CA ASN A 520 -19.97 -1.70 23.71
C ASN A 520 -20.34 -0.66 22.66
N ASP A 521 -21.17 -1.07 21.69
CA ASP A 521 -21.72 -0.13 20.71
C ASP A 521 -22.61 0.89 21.45
N PRO A 522 -22.28 2.20 21.43
CA PRO A 522 -23.08 3.21 22.12
C PRO A 522 -24.50 3.35 21.55
N ALA A 523 -24.78 2.85 20.34
CA ALA A 523 -26.11 2.82 19.77
C ALA A 523 -26.88 1.54 20.08
N ASP A 524 -26.26 0.53 20.72
CA ASP A 524 -27.01 -0.65 21.16
C ASP A 524 -28.06 -0.25 22.21
N PRO A 525 -29.37 -0.50 21.97
CA PRO A 525 -30.43 -0.16 22.91
C PRO A 525 -30.30 -0.86 24.28
N LYS A 526 -29.42 -1.86 24.40
CA LYS A 526 -29.08 -2.52 25.66
C LYS A 526 -28.09 -1.74 26.52
N VAL A 527 -27.40 -0.71 25.93
CA VAL A 527 -26.45 0.13 26.66
C VAL A 527 -27.22 1.11 27.52
N GLU A 528 -27.36 0.83 28.83
CA GLU A 528 -28.11 1.66 29.79
C GLU A 528 -27.44 3.02 30.06
N ARG A 529 -26.12 3.13 29.89
CA ARG A 529 -25.33 4.35 30.07
C ARG A 529 -24.44 4.60 28.88
N GLN A 530 -24.71 5.69 28.14
CA GLN A 530 -23.78 6.20 27.15
C GLN A 530 -22.61 6.90 27.84
N VAL A 531 -21.39 6.53 27.47
CA VAL A 531 -20.16 7.18 27.92
C VAL A 531 -19.67 8.08 26.79
N ASP A 532 -20.02 9.36 26.85
CA ASP A 532 -19.65 10.31 25.78
C ASP A 532 -18.24 10.90 25.97
N ARG A 533 -17.69 10.78 27.17
CA ARG A 533 -16.40 11.36 27.53
C ARG A 533 -15.72 10.62 28.67
N ALA A 534 -14.41 10.45 28.59
CA ALA A 534 -13.58 9.97 29.69
C ALA A 534 -12.57 11.03 30.12
N GLY A 535 -12.51 11.34 31.42
CA GLY A 535 -11.44 12.13 32.02
C GLY A 535 -10.17 11.30 32.13
N LEU A 536 -9.01 11.90 31.85
CA LEU A 536 -7.71 11.26 31.88
C LEU A 536 -6.84 11.82 33.00
N SER A 537 -6.08 10.94 33.64
CA SER A 537 -5.02 11.30 34.56
C SER A 537 -3.82 10.37 34.42
N VAL A 538 -2.64 10.82 34.80
CA VAL A 538 -1.41 10.06 34.72
C VAL A 538 -0.69 10.04 36.07
N CYS A 539 -0.15 8.87 36.44
CA CYS A 539 0.72 8.67 37.59
C CYS A 539 2.05 8.13 37.10
N GLY A 540 3.16 8.75 37.50
CA GLY A 540 4.51 8.43 37.06
C GLY A 540 5.19 9.58 36.32
N ALA A 541 6.34 9.31 35.73
CA ALA A 541 7.18 10.31 35.07
C ALA A 541 6.72 10.57 33.63
N ALA A 542 5.51 11.12 33.45
CA ALA A 542 4.98 11.47 32.14
C ALA A 542 3.95 12.59 32.22
N LYS A 543 3.59 13.17 31.06
CA LYS A 543 2.55 14.19 30.90
C LYS A 543 1.56 13.76 29.80
N LEU A 544 0.28 13.99 30.05
CA LEU A 544 -0.77 13.90 29.04
C LEU A 544 -0.89 15.24 28.28
N ASP A 545 -1.23 15.16 27.00
CA ASP A 545 -1.53 16.35 26.18
C ASP A 545 -2.96 16.88 26.39
N VAL A 546 -3.88 16.00 26.83
CA VAL A 546 -5.25 16.33 27.15
C VAL A 546 -5.66 15.74 28.52
N ASP A 547 -6.63 16.33 29.17
CA ASP A 547 -7.19 15.87 30.44
C ASP A 547 -8.49 15.05 30.27
N SER A 548 -8.97 14.94 29.05
CA SER A 548 -10.15 14.14 28.72
C SER A 548 -10.25 13.90 27.21
N VAL A 549 -10.93 12.82 26.83
CA VAL A 549 -11.20 12.47 25.43
C VAL A 549 -12.69 12.29 25.19
N SER A 550 -13.17 12.65 24.00
CA SER A 550 -14.51 12.32 23.52
C SER A 550 -14.58 10.86 23.14
N LEU A 551 -15.68 10.18 23.44
CA LEU A 551 -15.97 8.79 23.10
C LEU A 551 -17.22 8.65 22.22
N GLN A 552 -17.72 9.74 21.65
CA GLN A 552 -18.89 9.73 20.78
C GLN A 552 -18.72 8.84 19.54
N GLU A 553 -17.47 8.73 19.04
CA GLU A 553 -17.10 7.85 17.93
C GLU A 553 -16.39 6.56 18.41
N ALA A 554 -16.73 6.11 19.62
CA ALA A 554 -16.21 4.91 20.27
C ALA A 554 -14.71 4.87 20.55
N ALA A 555 -13.91 5.84 20.10
CA ALA A 555 -12.47 5.91 20.30
C ALA A 555 -12.00 7.34 20.54
N GLY A 556 -11.37 7.61 21.67
CA GLY A 556 -10.77 8.89 22.02
C GLY A 556 -9.25 8.79 22.07
N ARG A 557 -8.54 9.60 21.29
CA ARG A 557 -7.08 9.61 21.22
C ARG A 557 -6.47 10.59 22.20
N PHE A 558 -5.33 10.21 22.79
CA PHE A 558 -4.49 11.08 23.60
C PHE A 558 -3.01 10.77 23.34
N PHE A 559 -2.14 11.65 23.81
CA PHE A 559 -0.70 11.40 23.77
C PHE A 559 -0.08 11.50 25.17
N LEU A 560 0.86 10.60 25.41
CA LEU A 560 1.66 10.55 26.63
C LEU A 560 3.10 10.94 26.29
N THR A 561 3.63 11.95 26.97
CA THR A 561 5.03 12.37 26.81
C THR A 561 5.80 11.96 28.07
N PRO A 562 6.66 10.92 27.99
CA PRO A 562 7.51 10.55 29.12
C PRO A 562 8.44 11.69 29.54
N THR A 563 8.72 11.79 30.84
CA THR A 563 9.66 12.76 31.42
C THR A 563 10.77 12.08 32.20
N GLY A 564 10.74 10.76 32.29
CA GLY A 564 11.72 9.89 32.94
C GLY A 564 11.35 8.43 32.79
N ALA A 565 12.29 7.54 33.03
CA ALA A 565 12.08 6.09 33.00
C ALA A 565 11.28 5.59 34.20
N GLY A 566 10.69 4.41 34.08
CA GLY A 566 9.90 3.71 35.10
C GLY A 566 8.45 3.50 34.68
N THR A 567 7.69 2.86 35.54
CA THR A 567 6.28 2.55 35.26
C THR A 567 5.42 3.81 35.27
N VAL A 568 4.73 4.07 34.19
CA VAL A 568 3.74 5.13 34.05
C VAL A 568 2.35 4.49 33.94
N THR A 569 1.39 4.96 34.72
CA THR A 569 0.00 4.47 34.70
C THR A 569 -0.94 5.57 34.23
N VAL A 570 -1.67 5.33 33.17
CA VAL A 570 -2.77 6.18 32.72
C VAL A 570 -4.08 5.64 33.28
N GLU A 571 -4.89 6.51 33.82
CA GLU A 571 -6.22 6.24 34.32
C GLU A 571 -7.26 7.00 33.48
N ALA A 572 -8.25 6.29 32.96
CA ALA A 572 -9.42 6.86 32.31
C ALA A 572 -10.66 6.68 33.22
N LYS A 573 -11.44 7.75 33.40
CA LYS A 573 -12.61 7.75 34.26
C LYS A 573 -13.84 8.33 33.54
N ALA A 574 -14.93 7.56 33.59
CA ALA A 574 -16.25 8.01 33.16
C ALA A 574 -17.33 7.57 34.14
N GLY A 575 -17.95 8.55 34.81
CA GLY A 575 -18.88 8.28 35.91
C GLY A 575 -18.20 7.53 37.08
N ASP A 576 -18.72 6.36 37.40
CA ASP A 576 -18.21 5.50 38.49
C ASP A 576 -17.19 4.46 37.98
N VAL A 577 -17.00 4.35 36.66
CA VAL A 577 -16.09 3.40 36.03
C VAL A 577 -14.70 4.03 35.91
N VAL A 578 -13.69 3.28 36.35
CA VAL A 578 -12.27 3.67 36.27
C VAL A 578 -11.48 2.51 35.69
N VAL A 579 -10.79 2.77 34.60
CA VAL A 579 -9.89 1.80 33.96
C VAL A 579 -8.45 2.34 34.00
N LYS A 580 -7.48 1.45 34.22
CA LYS A 580 -6.06 1.80 34.32
C LYS A 580 -5.23 0.93 33.40
N GLN A 581 -4.27 1.55 32.74
CA GLN A 581 -3.27 0.85 31.93
C GLN A 581 -1.88 1.37 32.27
N ALA A 582 -0.95 0.45 32.48
CA ALA A 582 0.44 0.77 32.72
C ALA A 582 1.28 0.64 31.44
N VAL A 583 2.30 1.47 31.32
CA VAL A 583 3.36 1.39 30.33
C VAL A 583 4.72 1.50 31.03
N GLU A 584 5.66 0.65 30.69
CA GLU A 584 7.03 0.72 31.20
C GLU A 584 7.86 1.63 30.31
N ILE A 585 8.39 2.73 30.87
CA ILE A 585 9.22 3.68 30.17
C ILE A 585 10.69 3.32 30.40
N GLU A 586 11.40 3.02 29.31
CA GLU A 586 12.78 2.56 29.34
C GLU A 586 13.76 3.68 28.96
N GLU A 587 14.85 3.83 29.73
CA GLU A 587 16.02 4.58 29.26
C GLU A 587 16.74 3.77 28.19
N LEU A 588 16.82 4.35 27.01
CA LEU A 588 17.60 3.75 25.93
C LEU A 588 19.08 4.02 26.15
N GLN A 589 19.87 2.97 26.36
CA GLN A 589 21.32 3.08 26.32
C GLN A 589 21.81 3.10 24.87
N GLU A 590 22.61 4.10 24.51
CA GLU A 590 23.33 4.08 23.22
C GLU A 590 24.17 2.80 23.17
N ARG A 591 23.93 1.95 22.18
CA ARG A 591 24.71 0.74 21.92
C ARG A 591 25.16 0.71 20.48
N THR A 592 26.31 0.10 20.25
CA THR A 592 26.81 -0.20 18.91
C THR A 592 26.79 -1.71 18.71
N GLU A 593 26.23 -2.16 17.60
CA GLU A 593 26.20 -3.55 17.22
C GLU A 593 26.81 -3.71 15.83
N ILE A 594 27.83 -4.56 15.72
CA ILE A 594 28.46 -4.88 14.45
C ILE A 594 27.68 -6.02 13.80
N ILE A 595 27.16 -5.80 12.62
CA ILE A 595 26.32 -6.75 11.89
C ILE A 595 27.16 -7.58 10.91
N TRP A 596 28.15 -6.96 10.25
CA TRP A 596 29.01 -7.62 9.29
C TRP A 596 30.47 -7.53 9.75
N GLN A 597 31.04 -8.68 10.12
CA GLN A 597 32.45 -8.86 10.47
C GLN A 597 33.26 -9.50 9.34
N PHE A 598 32.57 -9.91 8.27
CA PHE A 598 33.14 -10.47 7.04
C PHE A 598 33.99 -11.73 7.23
N GLU A 599 33.85 -12.44 8.33
CA GLU A 599 34.56 -13.68 8.63
C GLU A 599 34.06 -14.88 7.79
N GLU A 600 32.87 -14.78 7.22
CA GLU A 600 32.23 -15.78 6.39
C GLU A 600 32.68 -15.68 4.92
N ARG A 601 32.11 -16.48 4.02
CA ARG A 601 32.41 -16.40 2.59
C ARG A 601 31.76 -15.14 1.98
N ALA A 602 32.42 -14.56 0.99
CA ALA A 602 31.92 -13.35 0.32
C ALA A 602 30.49 -13.52 -0.25
N SER A 603 30.11 -14.73 -0.66
CA SER A 603 28.76 -15.08 -1.12
C SER A 603 27.67 -14.92 -0.05
N ASP A 604 28.05 -14.97 1.22
CA ASP A 604 27.12 -15.01 2.35
C ASP A 604 26.83 -13.60 2.92
N TRP A 605 27.50 -12.57 2.39
CA TRP A 605 27.38 -11.20 2.89
C TRP A 605 26.16 -10.44 2.33
N GLY A 606 25.50 -10.96 1.29
CA GLY A 606 24.38 -10.29 0.63
C GLY A 606 24.77 -8.91 0.04
N VAL A 607 26.03 -8.77 -0.39
CA VAL A 607 26.54 -7.52 -0.94
C VAL A 607 26.25 -7.41 -2.44
N ARG A 608 25.76 -6.25 -2.86
CA ARG A 608 25.62 -5.86 -4.27
C ARG A 608 26.65 -4.78 -4.60
N SER A 609 27.30 -4.84 -5.76
CA SER A 609 28.32 -3.89 -6.16
C SER A 609 28.44 -3.77 -7.68
N ASP A 610 28.83 -2.60 -8.17
CA ASP A 610 29.25 -2.36 -9.57
C ASP A 610 30.66 -2.88 -9.84
N TYR A 611 31.39 -3.32 -8.81
CA TYR A 611 32.78 -3.78 -8.84
C TYR A 611 32.88 -5.24 -8.36
N ALA A 612 34.00 -5.87 -8.62
CA ALA A 612 34.27 -7.18 -8.05
C ALA A 612 34.49 -7.05 -6.54
N VAL A 613 33.77 -7.81 -5.75
CA VAL A 613 33.89 -7.87 -4.29
C VAL A 613 34.40 -9.26 -3.91
N MET A 614 35.41 -9.32 -3.08
CA MET A 614 36.04 -10.58 -2.62
C MET A 614 36.40 -10.51 -1.13
N ALA A 615 36.56 -11.69 -0.54
CA ALA A 615 37.14 -11.79 0.79
C ALA A 615 38.66 -11.68 0.71
N ASP A 616 39.26 -10.82 1.54
CA ASP A 616 40.71 -10.67 1.64
C ASP A 616 41.15 -10.91 3.12
N ASP A 617 41.98 -11.89 3.34
CA ASP A 617 42.55 -12.27 4.64
C ASP A 617 44.00 -11.81 4.83
N THR A 618 44.52 -11.03 3.89
CA THR A 618 45.92 -10.59 3.87
C THR A 618 46.15 -9.19 4.44
N VAL A 619 45.08 -8.37 4.55
CA VAL A 619 45.19 -6.95 4.94
C VAL A 619 45.04 -6.68 6.44
N LYS A 620 44.40 -7.59 7.17
CA LYS A 620 44.35 -7.59 8.65
C LYS A 620 44.82 -8.92 9.22
N PRO A 621 45.70 -8.92 10.23
CA PRO A 621 46.13 -10.18 10.84
C PRO A 621 44.98 -10.97 11.45
N ASN A 622 44.78 -12.20 10.98
CA ASN A 622 43.76 -13.14 11.45
C ASN A 622 42.30 -12.66 11.29
N GLN A 623 42.03 -11.71 10.41
CA GLN A 623 40.69 -11.22 10.10
C GLN A 623 40.47 -11.22 8.58
N ARG A 624 39.25 -11.50 8.17
CA ARG A 624 38.81 -11.42 6.78
C ARG A 624 38.02 -10.14 6.59
N VAL A 625 38.19 -9.47 5.47
CA VAL A 625 37.54 -8.18 5.15
C VAL A 625 36.90 -8.24 3.77
N ALA A 626 35.92 -7.39 3.52
CA ALA A 626 35.40 -7.20 2.17
C ALA A 626 36.36 -6.31 1.39
N ALA A 627 36.94 -6.84 0.31
CA ALA A 627 37.80 -6.11 -0.62
C ALA A 627 37.06 -5.83 -1.92
N VAL A 628 37.01 -4.56 -2.33
CA VAL A 628 36.38 -4.10 -3.56
C VAL A 628 37.46 -3.70 -4.54
N GLU A 629 37.54 -4.38 -5.69
CA GLU A 629 38.52 -4.10 -6.73
C GLU A 629 38.03 -2.93 -7.62
N ILE A 630 38.71 -1.80 -7.53
CA ILE A 630 38.36 -0.56 -8.23
C ILE A 630 39.08 -0.53 -9.58
N ASP A 631 38.35 -0.52 -10.66
CA ASP A 631 38.82 -0.49 -12.05
C ASP A 631 38.24 0.66 -12.88
N GLY A 632 38.13 1.83 -12.29
CA GLY A 632 37.50 3.02 -12.82
C GLY A 632 36.45 3.60 -11.88
N LEU A 633 35.79 4.67 -12.25
CA LEU A 633 34.79 5.30 -11.42
C LEU A 633 33.38 4.77 -11.78
N LYS A 634 32.81 3.90 -10.95
CA LYS A 634 31.44 3.43 -11.00
C LYS A 634 30.69 3.91 -9.74
N LYS A 635 29.36 3.98 -9.81
CA LYS A 635 28.58 4.64 -8.77
C LYS A 635 28.53 3.85 -7.46
N GLU A 636 28.22 2.55 -7.51
CA GLU A 636 27.99 1.74 -6.32
C GLU A 636 29.20 0.88 -5.97
N MET A 637 29.96 1.26 -4.94
CA MET A 637 31.11 0.50 -4.49
C MET A 637 30.67 -0.78 -3.77
N ALA A 638 29.76 -0.68 -2.82
CA ALA A 638 29.15 -1.82 -2.13
C ALA A 638 27.80 -1.42 -1.53
N VAL A 639 26.86 -2.32 -1.56
CA VAL A 639 25.52 -2.15 -0.99
C VAL A 639 25.20 -3.34 -0.10
N PHE A 640 24.94 -3.09 1.18
CA PHE A 640 24.61 -4.13 2.16
C PHE A 640 23.15 -3.99 2.55
N SER A 641 22.37 -5.06 2.33
CA SER A 641 20.97 -5.13 2.75
C SER A 641 20.88 -5.30 4.27
N ILE A 642 20.11 -4.45 4.93
CA ILE A 642 19.95 -4.50 6.39
C ILE A 642 19.11 -5.71 6.76
N PRO A 643 19.62 -6.65 7.59
CA PRO A 643 18.86 -7.82 8.01
C PRO A 643 17.56 -7.46 8.71
N GLU A 644 16.55 -8.33 8.59
CA GLU A 644 15.26 -8.13 9.28
C GLU A 644 15.38 -8.18 10.81
N SER A 645 16.38 -8.92 11.32
CA SER A 645 16.66 -9.00 12.75
C SER A 645 17.14 -7.69 13.38
N VAL A 646 17.50 -6.69 12.57
CA VAL A 646 17.98 -5.40 13.04
C VAL A 646 16.80 -4.49 13.43
N GLU A 647 16.83 -3.93 14.63
CA GLU A 647 15.82 -2.96 15.11
C GLU A 647 15.93 -1.62 14.36
N LYS A 648 15.47 -1.59 13.12
CA LYS A 648 15.63 -0.48 12.17
C LYS A 648 15.13 0.87 12.71
N LYS A 649 14.03 0.86 13.48
CA LYS A 649 13.45 2.09 14.09
C LYS A 649 14.38 2.77 15.09
N ARG A 650 15.33 2.02 15.67
CA ARG A 650 16.30 2.51 16.64
C ARG A 650 17.66 2.87 16.04
N ILE A 651 17.84 2.71 14.73
CA ILE A 651 19.10 3.10 14.07
C ILE A 651 19.28 4.60 14.21
N HIS A 652 20.40 4.96 14.85
CA HIS A 652 20.82 6.33 15.12
C HIS A 652 22.04 6.74 14.29
N GLY A 653 22.74 5.76 13.72
CA GLY A 653 23.88 5.97 12.85
C GLY A 653 24.49 4.67 12.36
N VAL A 654 25.52 4.78 11.56
CA VAL A 654 26.30 3.67 10.99
C VAL A 654 27.73 3.77 11.49
N VAL A 655 28.30 2.64 11.90
CA VAL A 655 29.74 2.50 12.18
C VAL A 655 30.36 1.58 11.12
N VAL A 656 31.56 1.89 10.69
CA VAL A 656 32.28 1.09 9.71
C VAL A 656 33.79 1.35 9.81
N GLU A 657 34.59 0.34 9.51
CA GLU A 657 36.00 0.48 9.22
C GLU A 657 36.24 0.46 7.71
N LEU A 658 36.83 1.52 7.20
CA LEU A 658 37.19 1.66 5.79
C LEU A 658 38.71 1.67 5.63
N GLY A 659 39.21 1.02 4.59
CA GLY A 659 40.62 1.00 4.26
C GLY A 659 40.84 1.11 2.74
N ALA A 660 42.08 1.43 2.36
CA ALA A 660 42.51 1.43 0.97
C ALA A 660 43.89 0.80 0.83
N SER A 661 44.12 0.09 -0.27
CA SER A 661 45.39 -0.53 -0.57
C SER A 661 46.51 0.52 -0.73
N ALA A 662 47.75 0.18 -0.36
CA ALA A 662 48.88 1.09 -0.44
C ALA A 662 49.20 1.55 -1.88
N ASP A 663 48.80 0.78 -2.87
CA ASP A 663 48.94 1.06 -4.29
C ASP A 663 47.70 1.73 -4.93
N PHE A 664 46.73 2.17 -4.11
CA PHE A 664 45.55 2.84 -4.62
C PHE A 664 45.94 4.13 -5.36
N GLN A 665 45.51 4.23 -6.61
CA GLN A 665 45.82 5.36 -7.47
C GLN A 665 44.60 6.22 -7.75
N ALA A 666 44.68 7.49 -7.38
CA ALA A 666 43.72 8.52 -7.76
C ALA A 666 44.50 9.75 -8.23
N SER A 667 44.79 9.86 -9.52
CA SER A 667 45.67 10.88 -10.06
C SER A 667 45.07 12.29 -9.88
N GLY A 668 45.58 13.03 -8.89
CA GLY A 668 45.41 14.49 -8.75
C GLY A 668 44.02 14.96 -8.34
N GLN A 669 43.16 14.12 -7.75
CA GLN A 669 41.77 14.46 -7.47
C GLN A 669 41.28 13.93 -6.11
N ASP A 670 40.30 14.64 -5.53
CA ASP A 670 39.60 14.24 -4.32
C ASP A 670 38.69 13.08 -4.57
N VAL A 671 39.10 11.83 -4.28
CA VAL A 671 38.25 10.65 -4.30
C VAL A 671 37.78 10.36 -2.88
N ALA A 672 36.50 10.12 -2.71
CA ALA A 672 35.91 9.79 -1.41
C ALA A 672 34.90 8.67 -1.50
N VAL A 673 34.76 7.92 -0.41
CA VAL A 673 33.70 6.95 -0.17
C VAL A 673 32.59 7.65 0.60
N ARG A 674 31.44 7.78 -0.02
CA ARG A 674 30.22 8.30 0.57
C ARG A 674 29.41 7.16 1.19
N VAL A 675 28.90 7.36 2.40
CA VAL A 675 28.02 6.39 3.09
C VAL A 675 26.61 6.94 3.10
N VAL A 676 25.67 6.13 2.60
CA VAL A 676 24.26 6.50 2.45
C VAL A 676 23.39 5.39 3.01
N LEU A 677 22.36 5.76 3.78
CA LEU A 677 21.27 4.88 4.15
C LEU A 677 20.10 5.08 3.18
N GLN A 678 19.53 3.98 2.71
CA GLN A 678 18.33 4.00 1.88
C GLN A 678 17.16 3.35 2.62
N SER A 679 16.00 4.03 2.60
CA SER A 679 14.75 3.47 3.07
C SER A 679 13.95 2.86 1.92
N THR A 680 12.99 1.99 2.23
CA THR A 680 12.04 1.40 1.26
C THR A 680 11.21 2.47 0.54
N SER A 681 11.08 3.67 1.12
CA SER A 681 10.43 4.83 0.49
C SER A 681 11.32 5.62 -0.48
N ASN A 682 12.44 5.03 -0.93
CA ASN A 682 13.43 5.69 -1.77
C ASN A 682 14.03 7.00 -1.20
N HIS A 683 14.00 7.15 0.14
CA HIS A 683 14.76 8.21 0.77
C HIS A 683 16.23 7.82 0.89
N TRP A 684 17.06 8.69 0.34
CA TRP A 684 18.51 8.58 0.40
C TRP A 684 19.03 9.56 1.43
N VAL A 685 19.60 9.05 2.51
CA VAL A 685 20.19 9.86 3.57
C VAL A 685 21.70 9.73 3.49
N GLU A 686 22.35 10.73 2.97
CA GLU A 686 23.81 10.82 3.04
C GLU A 686 24.23 11.05 4.49
N LEU A 687 24.98 10.11 5.03
CA LEU A 687 25.49 10.20 6.41
C LEU A 687 26.80 10.98 6.48
N GLY A 688 27.60 10.88 5.43
CA GLY A 688 28.89 11.54 5.30
C GLY A 688 29.81 10.83 4.32
N SER A 689 31.05 11.28 4.25
CA SER A 689 32.06 10.69 3.37
C SER A 689 33.44 10.64 4.03
N VAL A 690 34.27 9.72 3.54
CA VAL A 690 35.69 9.58 3.93
C VAL A 690 36.55 9.69 2.69
N ARG A 691 37.56 10.53 2.72
CA ARG A 691 38.51 10.68 1.62
C ARG A 691 39.40 9.44 1.53
N VAL A 692 39.67 8.98 0.32
CA VAL A 692 40.47 7.76 0.12
C VAL A 692 41.92 7.98 0.54
N ASP A 693 42.47 9.18 0.33
CA ASP A 693 43.83 9.51 0.75
C ASP A 693 44.05 9.40 2.27
N GLU A 694 42.99 9.53 3.07
CA GLU A 694 43.05 9.34 4.53
C GLU A 694 43.09 7.84 4.94
N MET A 695 42.91 6.94 3.99
CA MET A 695 42.82 5.50 4.20
C MET A 695 43.91 4.70 3.49
N VAL A 696 44.66 5.30 2.57
CA VAL A 696 45.69 4.62 1.77
C VAL A 696 46.75 3.97 2.66
N GLY A 697 46.93 2.68 2.53
CA GLY A 697 47.84 1.86 3.29
C GLY A 697 47.47 1.69 4.78
N GLY A 698 46.25 2.00 5.14
CA GLY A 698 45.75 1.91 6.52
C GLY A 698 44.22 1.74 6.63
N TRP A 699 43.73 1.91 7.86
CA TRP A 699 42.32 1.80 8.22
C TRP A 699 41.82 3.04 8.92
N LYS A 700 40.54 3.38 8.70
CA LYS A 700 39.84 4.44 9.37
C LYS A 700 38.52 3.95 9.91
N SER A 701 38.39 3.95 11.24
CA SER A 701 37.09 3.69 11.89
C SER A 701 36.25 4.99 11.87
N VAL A 702 35.05 4.89 11.40
CA VAL A 702 34.16 6.05 11.25
C VAL A 702 32.79 5.72 11.83
N ALA A 703 32.22 6.70 12.54
CA ALA A 703 30.88 6.66 13.05
C ALA A 703 30.08 7.84 12.46
N PHE A 704 29.07 7.54 11.67
CA PHE A 704 28.21 8.53 11.07
C PHE A 704 26.87 8.56 11.80
N LYS A 705 26.53 9.68 12.42
CA LYS A 705 25.24 9.88 13.08
C LYS A 705 24.19 10.42 12.10
N LEU A 706 22.96 10.01 12.27
CA LEU A 706 21.84 10.56 11.49
C LEU A 706 21.63 12.05 11.78
N PRO A 707 21.51 12.91 10.77
CA PRO A 707 21.61 14.35 10.94
C PRO A 707 20.43 15.02 11.65
N ASN A 708 19.27 14.40 11.75
CA ASN A 708 18.12 14.94 12.52
C ASN A 708 17.05 13.89 12.87
N THR A 709 16.16 14.26 13.84
CA THR A 709 15.09 13.38 14.35
C THR A 709 14.00 13.03 13.33
N LYS A 710 13.74 13.88 12.30
CA LYS A 710 12.79 13.56 11.23
C LYS A 710 13.31 12.44 10.34
N LEU A 711 14.62 12.44 10.05
CA LEU A 711 15.26 11.37 9.28
C LEU A 711 15.35 10.08 10.10
N GLN A 712 15.55 10.17 11.42
CA GLN A 712 15.51 8.99 12.31
C GLN A 712 14.16 8.27 12.25
N LYS A 713 13.03 9.00 12.19
CA LYS A 713 11.69 8.40 12.03
C LYS A 713 11.51 7.69 10.68
N ALA A 714 12.13 8.20 9.62
CA ALA A 714 12.10 7.56 8.30
C ALA A 714 12.92 6.25 8.24
N MET A 715 13.81 6.02 9.22
CA MET A 715 14.68 4.85 9.25
C MET A 715 14.02 3.55 9.70
N GLY A 716 12.78 3.57 10.21
CA GLY A 716 12.01 2.35 10.46
C GLY A 716 11.84 1.47 9.24
N SER A 717 11.96 2.06 8.04
CA SER A 717 11.93 1.39 6.74
C SER A 717 13.30 1.31 6.06
N ALA A 718 14.41 1.53 6.78
CA ALA A 718 15.75 1.40 6.21
C ALA A 718 16.01 -0.04 5.74
N TYR A 719 16.48 -0.20 4.51
CA TYR A 719 16.74 -1.54 3.98
C TYR A 719 18.16 -1.77 3.47
N ALA A 720 18.94 -0.71 3.23
CA ALA A 720 20.31 -0.87 2.75
C ALA A 720 21.26 0.25 3.18
N VAL A 721 22.52 -0.12 3.36
CA VAL A 721 23.66 0.80 3.51
C VAL A 721 24.43 0.79 2.20
N TYR A 722 24.59 1.96 1.59
CA TYR A 722 25.33 2.15 0.35
C TYR A 722 26.68 2.79 0.63
N PHE A 723 27.71 2.25 0.03
CA PHE A 723 29.02 2.86 -0.14
C PHE A 723 29.13 3.28 -1.59
N GLN A 724 29.29 4.58 -1.83
CA GLN A 724 29.39 5.14 -3.17
C GLN A 724 30.77 5.80 -3.35
N LEU A 725 31.44 5.43 -4.41
CA LEU A 725 32.68 6.08 -4.79
C LEU A 725 32.36 7.32 -5.63
N TYR A 726 32.85 8.49 -5.22
CA TYR A 726 32.69 9.71 -6.00
C TYR A 726 33.96 10.53 -6.02
N GLN A 727 34.06 11.40 -7.01
CA GLN A 727 35.22 12.22 -7.29
C GLN A 727 34.77 13.67 -7.47
N ASN A 728 35.47 14.60 -6.78
CA ASN A 728 35.29 16.02 -6.99
C ASN A 728 36.27 16.48 -8.09
N GLY A 729 35.79 16.86 -9.28
CA GLY A 729 36.60 17.37 -10.38
C GLY A 729 36.38 16.67 -11.71
N ASN A 730 37.40 16.58 -12.55
CA ASN A 730 37.28 16.08 -13.91
C ASN A 730 37.12 14.54 -13.94
N GLU A 731 35.95 14.03 -14.40
CA GLU A 731 35.55 12.61 -14.41
C GLU A 731 36.45 11.67 -15.24
N SER A 732 37.48 12.16 -15.91
CA SER A 732 38.31 11.40 -16.84
C SER A 732 39.64 10.87 -16.27
N ALA A 733 39.92 11.09 -14.98
CA ALA A 733 41.18 10.61 -14.40
C ALA A 733 41.02 9.12 -13.94
N PRO A 734 42.04 8.30 -14.19
CA PRO A 734 41.98 6.88 -13.80
C PRO A 734 41.99 6.74 -12.28
N VAL A 735 41.08 5.94 -11.76
CA VAL A 735 41.01 5.50 -10.36
C VAL A 735 41.14 3.98 -10.34
N SER A 736 42.09 3.46 -9.62
CA SER A 736 42.30 2.01 -9.52
C SER A 736 42.96 1.60 -8.19
N GLY A 737 42.72 0.37 -7.75
CA GLY A 737 43.24 -0.21 -6.52
C GLY A 737 42.14 -0.93 -5.76
N ARG A 738 42.41 -1.28 -4.50
CA ARG A 738 41.42 -1.95 -3.64
C ARG A 738 40.96 -1.03 -2.51
N LEU A 739 39.66 -1.02 -2.28
CA LEU A 739 39.03 -0.45 -1.08
C LEU A 739 38.54 -1.59 -0.20
N PHE A 740 38.59 -1.37 1.10
CA PHE A 740 38.24 -2.38 2.09
C PHE A 740 37.12 -1.88 2.99
N VAL A 741 36.18 -2.78 3.32
CA VAL A 741 35.11 -2.56 4.29
C VAL A 741 35.18 -3.65 5.36
N ASP A 742 35.12 -3.22 6.63
CA ASP A 742 35.10 -4.13 7.76
C ASP A 742 34.27 -3.55 8.91
N ASN A 743 33.87 -4.41 9.85
CA ASN A 743 33.14 -4.02 11.06
C ASN A 743 31.98 -3.05 10.80
N LEU A 744 31.17 -3.37 9.78
CA LEU A 744 29.97 -2.58 9.46
C LEU A 744 28.86 -2.92 10.46
N GLY A 745 28.31 -1.88 11.08
CA GLY A 745 27.25 -2.02 12.06
C GLY A 745 26.44 -0.76 12.27
N PHE A 746 25.57 -0.79 13.24
CA PHE A 746 24.67 0.31 13.56
C PHE A 746 24.88 0.79 15.00
N MET A 747 24.73 2.11 15.17
CA MET A 747 24.48 2.72 16.46
C MET A 747 22.98 2.76 16.70
N PHE A 748 22.54 2.29 17.85
CA PHE A 748 21.15 2.32 18.28
C PHE A 748 20.99 3.29 19.45
N LYS A 749 19.81 3.90 19.52
CA LYS A 749 19.42 4.74 20.62
C LYS A 749 18.20 4.18 21.33
#